data_b91f16ad8462f27a201317126a4dc715
#
_entry.id   b91f16ad8462f27a201317126a4dc715
#
_cell.length_a   1.000
_cell.length_b   1.000
_cell.length_c   1.000
_cell.angle_alpha   90.00
_cell.angle_beta   90.00
_cell.angle_gamma   90.00
#
_symmetry.space_group_name_H-M   'P 1'
#
loop_
_entity.id
_entity.type
_entity.pdbx_description
1 polymer ?
#
loop_
_entity_poly.entity_id
_entity_poly.type
_entity_poly.pdbx_seq_one_letter_code
_entity_poly.pdbx_strand_id
1 'polypeptide(L)'
;LGVFSVMWSEHCSYKSSRKHLSKFPTKGPKVIQGPGENAGVIDIGDGQACVFKMESHNHPSYIEPYQGAATGVGGIMRDVFTMGARPIALLNALRFGDPSHPKTKRLVNGVVAGIGGYGNCVGVPTVAGETNFHRGYDGNILVNAMCVGLADADKIFYSAAPAAGLPVVYFGSKTGRDGIHGATMASAEFDDASEEKRPTVQVGDPFAEKLLIEATLELMASGAVAAIQDMGAAGLTSSSVEMAGKGGVGIELDLDAVPQREEGMSAYEMMLSESQERMLAILKPGREADGQRIFEKWGLDAATIGQTTDTGRMVLKHKGQVVADVPLAPLFDDAPLYDRPWTPTAPQPRLNGDAVPPPADYAEAVVKLMSCPDMASKRWIWEQYDRHVMADTVEDSATGADAGVVRVHGTRKALAVTSDCTPRYVLNDPFEGGKQAVAEAWRNLTAVGAEPIAITDNLNFGNPERPPIMGQIVGAIEGMAQACAALDFPVVSGNVSLYNETNGQAIPPTPTVGAVGLIADSARRADFSSLQAGQTLILIGDTAGELGASLYLREIHGREDGAPPPVDLAVERRNGDFVRALIRGEQIRIVHDLSDGGLIGAAADMALASNVGVTLTLAGGLSPHAELFGEDQARYLIATDDAEPVLAAAKAAGVPARAVGQAGGEALAVEGLFSLQISQLRAAYEGWMPAYMA
;
A
#
# COMPACT_ATOMS: atom_id res chain seq x y z
N LEU A 1 10.68 5.71 -32.07
CA LEU A 1 10.21 6.82 -31.23
C LEU A 1 9.28 6.34 -30.12
N GLY A 2 8.29 5.45 -30.40
CA GLY A 2 7.36 4.96 -29.38
C GLY A 2 8.03 4.30 -28.19
N VAL A 3 9.03 3.46 -28.41
CA VAL A 3 9.81 2.81 -27.35
C VAL A 3 10.50 3.85 -26.43
N PHE A 4 11.15 4.87 -27.03
CA PHE A 4 11.76 5.96 -26.26
C PHE A 4 10.72 6.77 -25.47
N SER A 5 9.59 7.09 -26.09
CA SER A 5 8.51 7.86 -25.44
C SER A 5 8.01 7.16 -24.16
N VAL A 6 7.89 5.84 -24.20
CA VAL A 6 7.43 5.04 -23.06
C VAL A 6 8.53 4.90 -22.01
N MET A 7 9.76 4.49 -22.41
CA MET A 7 10.88 4.29 -21.45
C MET A 7 11.30 5.60 -20.77
N TRP A 8 11.13 6.75 -21.43
CA TRP A 8 11.41 8.08 -20.87
C TRP A 8 10.18 8.75 -20.24
N SER A 9 9.05 8.06 -20.13
CA SER A 9 7.91 8.55 -19.38
C SER A 9 8.26 8.67 -17.89
N GLU A 10 7.55 9.50 -17.14
CA GLU A 10 7.74 9.62 -15.69
C GLU A 10 7.53 8.28 -14.98
N HIS A 11 6.54 7.53 -15.44
CA HIS A 11 6.16 6.23 -14.87
C HIS A 11 7.30 5.19 -14.97
N CYS A 12 8.05 5.15 -16.09
CA CYS A 12 9.12 4.18 -16.27
C CYS A 12 10.49 4.68 -15.77
N SER A 13 10.77 5.99 -15.86
CA SER A 13 12.11 6.54 -15.60
C SER A 13 12.28 7.21 -14.25
N TYR A 14 11.16 7.57 -13.57
CA TYR A 14 11.18 8.36 -12.32
C TYR A 14 12.01 9.66 -12.43
N LYS A 15 12.03 10.27 -13.61
CA LYS A 15 12.94 11.35 -13.98
C LYS A 15 12.85 12.59 -13.10
N SER A 16 11.68 12.87 -12.50
CA SER A 16 11.47 14.03 -11.61
C SER A 16 11.70 13.71 -10.12
N SER A 17 11.60 12.45 -9.72
CA SER A 17 11.65 12.04 -8.29
C SER A 17 12.93 11.30 -7.89
N ARG A 18 13.62 10.63 -8.81
CA ARG A 18 14.74 9.73 -8.55
C ARG A 18 15.86 10.35 -7.69
N LYS A 19 16.17 11.64 -7.91
CA LYS A 19 17.14 12.39 -7.10
C LYS A 19 16.75 12.42 -5.61
N HIS A 20 15.46 12.56 -5.31
CA HIS A 20 14.97 12.66 -3.94
C HIS A 20 14.75 11.28 -3.31
N LEU A 21 14.32 10.29 -4.09
CA LEU A 21 14.16 8.90 -3.64
C LEU A 21 15.47 8.29 -3.13
N SER A 22 16.62 8.76 -3.64
CA SER A 22 17.94 8.33 -3.17
C SER A 22 18.23 8.65 -1.70
N LYS A 23 17.40 9.49 -1.05
CA LYS A 23 17.50 9.83 0.37
C LYS A 23 16.94 8.74 1.29
N PHE A 24 16.15 7.81 0.77
CA PHE A 24 15.59 6.73 1.57
C PHE A 24 16.68 5.76 2.07
N PRO A 25 16.63 5.37 3.35
CA PRO A 25 17.43 4.24 3.82
C PRO A 25 16.87 2.94 3.23
N THR A 26 17.69 2.22 2.48
CA THR A 26 17.28 1.02 1.74
C THR A 26 17.98 -0.24 2.24
N LYS A 27 18.84 -0.12 3.23
CA LYS A 27 19.63 -1.23 3.79
C LYS A 27 19.26 -1.48 5.24
N GLY A 28 19.34 -2.73 5.65
CA GLY A 28 19.10 -3.16 7.02
C GLY A 28 19.51 -4.62 7.20
N PRO A 29 19.62 -5.09 8.45
CA PRO A 29 20.12 -6.44 8.74
C PRO A 29 19.23 -7.56 8.19
N LYS A 30 17.96 -7.28 7.94
CA LYS A 30 16.99 -8.24 7.39
C LYS A 30 16.67 -7.99 5.91
N VAL A 31 17.31 -7.02 5.26
CA VAL A 31 17.08 -6.74 3.83
C VAL A 31 17.93 -7.68 2.98
N ILE A 32 17.27 -8.53 2.19
CA ILE A 32 17.91 -9.38 1.18
C ILE A 32 18.01 -8.62 -0.13
N GLN A 33 16.91 -7.99 -0.57
CA GLN A 33 16.84 -7.17 -1.78
C GLN A 33 16.11 -5.87 -1.49
N GLY A 34 16.79 -4.76 -1.72
CA GLY A 34 16.23 -3.42 -1.71
C GLY A 34 15.65 -3.01 -3.07
N PRO A 35 15.38 -1.69 -3.27
CA PRO A 35 14.85 -1.19 -4.54
C PRO A 35 15.74 -1.52 -5.75
N GLY A 36 15.12 -1.72 -6.92
CA GLY A 36 15.81 -2.00 -8.18
C GLY A 36 15.38 -3.32 -8.85
N GLU A 37 14.64 -4.15 -8.17
CA GLU A 37 13.99 -5.35 -8.70
C GLU A 37 12.45 -5.23 -8.61
N ASN A 38 11.72 -6.26 -9.04
CA ASN A 38 10.25 -6.24 -9.11
C ASN A 38 9.59 -6.00 -7.74
N ALA A 39 10.18 -6.52 -6.67
CA ALA A 39 9.72 -6.31 -5.30
C ALA A 39 10.89 -6.31 -4.32
N GLY A 40 10.64 -5.82 -3.11
CA GLY A 40 11.58 -5.92 -2.00
C GLY A 40 11.55 -7.29 -1.33
N VAL A 41 12.67 -7.71 -0.78
CA VAL A 41 12.82 -9.02 -0.12
C VAL A 41 13.46 -8.85 1.24
N ILE A 42 12.81 -9.39 2.27
CA ILE A 42 13.32 -9.38 3.64
C ILE A 42 13.44 -10.80 4.19
N ASP A 43 14.45 -11.01 5.03
CA ASP A 43 14.67 -12.24 5.78
C ASP A 43 13.70 -12.31 6.97
N ILE A 44 12.96 -13.40 7.08
CA ILE A 44 12.06 -13.67 8.20
C ILE A 44 12.51 -14.86 9.07
N GLY A 45 13.75 -15.29 8.90
CA GLY A 45 14.36 -16.39 9.63
C GLY A 45 14.03 -17.78 9.06
N ASP A 46 14.72 -18.79 9.56
CA ASP A 46 14.55 -20.20 9.17
C ASP A 46 14.75 -20.47 7.66
N GLY A 47 15.55 -19.65 6.98
CA GLY A 47 15.77 -19.76 5.53
C GLY A 47 14.58 -19.29 4.69
N GLN A 48 13.63 -18.57 5.28
CA GLN A 48 12.46 -18.03 4.61
C GLN A 48 12.56 -16.52 4.36
N ALA A 49 11.96 -16.06 3.29
CA ALA A 49 11.90 -14.65 2.91
C ALA A 49 10.45 -14.20 2.68
N CYS A 50 10.21 -12.94 2.99
CA CYS A 50 8.99 -12.24 2.62
C CYS A 50 9.30 -11.28 1.46
N VAL A 51 8.50 -11.33 0.42
CA VAL A 51 8.59 -10.50 -0.77
C VAL A 51 7.35 -9.62 -0.84
N PHE A 52 7.51 -8.31 -0.99
CA PHE A 52 6.37 -7.42 -1.02
C PHE A 52 6.61 -6.12 -1.78
N LYS A 53 5.54 -5.57 -2.32
CA LYS A 53 5.50 -4.27 -3.00
C LYS A 53 4.08 -3.71 -2.99
N MET A 54 3.98 -2.39 -3.08
CA MET A 54 2.75 -1.67 -3.36
C MET A 54 2.91 -0.86 -4.64
N GLU A 55 1.88 -0.85 -5.48
CA GLU A 55 1.80 -0.04 -6.69
C GLU A 55 0.47 0.70 -6.81
N SER A 56 0.51 1.80 -7.55
CA SER A 56 -0.67 2.60 -7.89
C SER A 56 -1.25 2.18 -9.24
N HIS A 57 -2.58 2.07 -9.29
CA HIS A 57 -3.33 1.84 -10.52
C HIS A 57 -4.47 2.87 -10.66
N ASN A 58 -4.14 4.16 -10.48
CA ASN A 58 -5.07 5.27 -10.28
C ASN A 58 -5.84 5.63 -11.56
N HIS A 59 -5.12 6.05 -12.60
CA HIS A 59 -5.70 6.52 -13.85
C HIS A 59 -6.58 5.46 -14.54
N PRO A 60 -6.15 4.20 -14.69
CA PRO A 60 -7.01 3.16 -15.25
C PRO A 60 -8.29 2.95 -14.46
N SER A 61 -8.20 2.99 -13.11
CA SER A 61 -9.34 2.78 -12.22
C SER A 61 -10.35 3.91 -12.24
N TYR A 62 -9.95 5.13 -12.56
CA TYR A 62 -10.89 6.23 -12.76
C TYR A 62 -11.70 6.07 -14.06
N ILE A 63 -11.06 5.60 -15.13
CA ILE A 63 -11.67 5.43 -16.44
C ILE A 63 -12.58 4.19 -16.48
N GLU A 64 -12.05 3.04 -16.09
CA GLU A 64 -12.75 1.74 -15.99
C GLU A 64 -12.52 1.13 -14.60
N PRO A 65 -13.32 1.47 -13.61
CA PRO A 65 -13.03 1.18 -12.22
C PRO A 65 -12.91 -0.32 -11.91
N TYR A 66 -13.71 -1.19 -12.56
CA TYR A 66 -13.59 -2.63 -12.38
C TYR A 66 -12.27 -3.15 -12.96
N GLN A 67 -12.01 -2.92 -14.23
CA GLN A 67 -10.82 -3.45 -14.89
C GLN A 67 -9.53 -2.79 -14.39
N GLY A 68 -9.56 -1.48 -14.15
CA GLY A 68 -8.41 -0.76 -13.59
C GLY A 68 -8.00 -1.29 -12.23
N ALA A 69 -8.94 -1.52 -11.32
CA ALA A 69 -8.65 -2.07 -10.01
C ALA A 69 -8.27 -3.57 -10.06
N ALA A 70 -8.95 -4.35 -10.88
CA ALA A 70 -8.65 -5.76 -11.10
C ALA A 70 -7.21 -5.96 -11.60
N THR A 71 -6.79 -5.21 -12.61
CA THR A 71 -5.43 -5.29 -13.17
C THR A 71 -4.36 -4.72 -12.23
N GLY A 72 -4.73 -3.80 -11.34
CA GLY A 72 -3.86 -3.36 -10.24
C GLY A 72 -3.52 -4.50 -9.28
N VAL A 73 -4.53 -5.29 -8.89
CA VAL A 73 -4.32 -6.49 -8.04
C VAL A 73 -3.50 -7.56 -8.77
N GLY A 74 -3.79 -7.82 -10.05
CA GLY A 74 -3.03 -8.78 -10.85
C GLY A 74 -1.57 -8.36 -11.03
N GLY A 75 -1.32 -7.10 -11.41
CA GLY A 75 0.03 -6.57 -11.62
C GLY A 75 0.91 -6.68 -10.39
N ILE A 76 0.38 -6.32 -9.21
CA ILE A 76 1.17 -6.38 -7.97
C ILE A 76 1.47 -7.83 -7.54
N MET A 77 0.58 -8.77 -7.83
CA MET A 77 0.87 -10.20 -7.60
C MET A 77 1.98 -10.69 -8.52
N ARG A 78 1.97 -10.29 -9.81
CA ARG A 78 3.04 -10.67 -10.76
C ARG A 78 4.41 -10.19 -10.30
N ASP A 79 4.54 -8.96 -9.81
CA ASP A 79 5.79 -8.46 -9.25
C ASP A 79 6.32 -9.36 -8.13
N VAL A 80 5.44 -9.84 -7.26
CA VAL A 80 5.82 -10.68 -6.13
C VAL A 80 6.20 -12.10 -6.57
N PHE A 81 5.40 -12.77 -7.41
CA PHE A 81 5.77 -14.13 -7.80
C PHE A 81 6.88 -14.19 -8.86
N THR A 82 7.14 -13.11 -9.58
CA THR A 82 8.33 -12.96 -10.43
C THR A 82 9.64 -13.10 -9.62
N MET A 83 9.62 -12.73 -8.35
CA MET A 83 10.76 -12.92 -7.45
C MET A 83 10.88 -14.34 -6.88
N GLY A 84 9.97 -15.25 -7.23
CA GLY A 84 9.93 -16.63 -6.73
C GLY A 84 9.05 -16.83 -5.50
N ALA A 85 8.26 -15.84 -5.12
CA ALA A 85 7.42 -15.87 -3.94
C ALA A 85 5.97 -16.25 -4.27
N ARG A 86 5.38 -17.09 -3.45
CA ARG A 86 3.93 -17.35 -3.51
C ARG A 86 3.18 -16.22 -2.83
N PRO A 87 2.27 -15.52 -3.51
CA PRO A 87 1.38 -14.55 -2.88
C PRO A 87 0.56 -15.18 -1.75
N ILE A 88 0.51 -14.51 -0.59
CA ILE A 88 -0.21 -15.00 0.60
C ILE A 88 -1.14 -13.96 1.21
N ALA A 89 -0.98 -12.68 0.88
CA ALA A 89 -1.83 -11.61 1.38
C ALA A 89 -1.90 -10.44 0.42
N LEU A 90 -3.06 -9.82 0.34
CA LEU A 90 -3.35 -8.59 -0.38
C LEU A 90 -3.88 -7.54 0.57
N LEU A 91 -3.62 -6.28 0.27
CA LEU A 91 -4.28 -5.13 0.87
C LEU A 91 -4.32 -3.97 -0.13
N ASN A 92 -5.23 -3.00 0.12
CA ASN A 92 -5.42 -1.87 -0.78
C ASN A 92 -5.56 -0.57 0.02
N ALA A 93 -4.92 0.50 -0.46
CA ALA A 93 -5.16 1.85 0.03
C ALA A 93 -5.96 2.62 -1.03
N LEU A 94 -7.21 2.94 -0.69
CA LEU A 94 -8.18 3.54 -1.60
C LEU A 94 -8.52 4.96 -1.16
N ARG A 95 -8.55 5.88 -2.13
CA ARG A 95 -9.00 7.26 -1.93
C ARG A 95 -10.03 7.63 -2.98
N PHE A 96 -11.21 8.02 -2.52
CA PHE A 96 -12.33 8.40 -3.37
C PHE A 96 -12.70 9.87 -3.16
N GLY A 97 -13.42 10.44 -4.11
CA GLY A 97 -14.00 11.77 -4.04
C GLY A 97 -15.03 11.92 -2.92
N ASP A 98 -15.59 13.13 -2.80
CA ASP A 98 -16.68 13.39 -1.86
C ASP A 98 -17.85 12.45 -2.15
N PRO A 99 -18.50 11.84 -1.14
CA PRO A 99 -19.65 10.96 -1.35
C PRO A 99 -20.82 11.63 -2.10
N SER A 100 -20.98 12.95 -2.02
CA SER A 100 -22.00 13.69 -2.78
C SER A 100 -21.64 13.92 -4.25
N HIS A 101 -20.37 13.71 -4.65
CA HIS A 101 -19.95 13.84 -6.04
C HIS A 101 -20.57 12.72 -6.90
N PRO A 102 -21.16 13.05 -8.06
CA PRO A 102 -22.00 12.12 -8.84
C PRO A 102 -21.28 10.86 -9.34
N LYS A 103 -19.95 10.88 -9.46
CA LYS A 103 -19.16 9.72 -9.91
C LYS A 103 -18.70 8.81 -8.76
N THR A 104 -18.61 9.30 -7.53
CA THR A 104 -17.95 8.59 -6.41
C THR A 104 -18.58 7.23 -6.14
N LYS A 105 -19.92 7.15 -6.03
CA LYS A 105 -20.62 5.88 -5.78
C LYS A 105 -20.31 4.81 -6.84
N ARG A 106 -20.34 5.19 -8.12
CA ARG A 106 -19.96 4.29 -9.23
C ARG A 106 -18.52 3.84 -9.14
N LEU A 107 -17.60 4.75 -8.83
CA LEU A 107 -16.16 4.45 -8.71
C LEU A 107 -15.91 3.50 -7.56
N VAL A 108 -16.49 3.75 -6.39
CA VAL A 108 -16.40 2.83 -5.22
C VAL A 108 -16.91 1.44 -5.60
N ASN A 109 -18.11 1.34 -6.17
CA ASN A 109 -18.67 0.06 -6.56
C ASN A 109 -17.80 -0.72 -7.55
N GLY A 110 -17.32 -0.06 -8.60
CA GLY A 110 -16.50 -0.70 -9.62
C GLY A 110 -15.12 -1.12 -9.11
N VAL A 111 -14.45 -0.26 -8.34
CA VAL A 111 -13.12 -0.55 -7.77
C VAL A 111 -13.20 -1.73 -6.80
N VAL A 112 -14.15 -1.70 -5.86
CA VAL A 112 -14.30 -2.79 -4.87
C VAL A 112 -14.67 -4.11 -5.54
N ALA A 113 -15.57 -4.09 -6.52
CA ALA A 113 -15.93 -5.28 -7.30
C ALA A 113 -14.74 -5.81 -8.11
N GLY A 114 -13.89 -4.95 -8.69
CA GLY A 114 -12.70 -5.34 -9.42
C GLY A 114 -11.64 -6.00 -8.53
N ILE A 115 -11.36 -5.40 -7.38
CA ILE A 115 -10.43 -5.96 -6.37
C ILE A 115 -10.91 -7.34 -5.90
N GLY A 116 -12.17 -7.43 -5.46
CA GLY A 116 -12.75 -8.69 -4.98
C GLY A 116 -12.82 -9.73 -6.07
N GLY A 117 -13.28 -9.36 -7.26
CA GLY A 117 -13.40 -10.26 -8.41
C GLY A 117 -12.07 -10.88 -8.81
N TYR A 118 -10.98 -10.11 -8.77
CA TYR A 118 -9.66 -10.62 -9.10
C TYR A 118 -9.04 -11.44 -7.96
N GLY A 119 -8.91 -10.86 -6.77
CA GLY A 119 -8.26 -11.51 -5.63
C GLY A 119 -8.96 -12.79 -5.17
N ASN A 120 -10.29 -12.79 -5.13
CA ASN A 120 -11.08 -13.96 -4.74
C ASN A 120 -10.93 -15.10 -5.76
N CYS A 121 -10.92 -14.80 -7.06
CA CYS A 121 -10.74 -15.79 -8.11
C CYS A 121 -9.35 -16.41 -8.09
N VAL A 122 -8.30 -15.61 -7.90
CA VAL A 122 -6.92 -16.11 -7.74
C VAL A 122 -6.77 -16.91 -6.45
N GLY A 123 -7.55 -16.60 -5.43
CA GLY A 123 -7.53 -17.29 -4.13
C GLY A 123 -6.40 -16.82 -3.22
N VAL A 124 -6.16 -15.50 -3.17
CA VAL A 124 -5.25 -14.85 -2.23
C VAL A 124 -6.07 -13.94 -1.31
N PRO A 125 -5.95 -14.04 0.02
CA PRO A 125 -6.80 -13.28 0.95
C PRO A 125 -6.44 -11.79 0.95
N THR A 126 -7.47 -10.93 0.97
CA THR A 126 -7.32 -9.50 1.23
C THR A 126 -7.55 -9.25 2.72
N VAL A 127 -6.47 -8.98 3.47
CA VAL A 127 -6.46 -9.05 4.94
C VAL A 127 -6.41 -7.70 5.65
N ALA A 128 -6.12 -6.64 4.92
CA ALA A 128 -5.99 -5.29 5.45
C ALA A 128 -6.28 -4.25 4.35
N GLY A 129 -6.15 -2.99 4.68
CA GLY A 129 -6.31 -1.87 3.77
C GLY A 129 -7.04 -0.71 4.42
N GLU A 130 -7.13 0.39 3.68
CA GLU A 130 -7.82 1.60 4.12
C GLU A 130 -8.64 2.21 2.98
N THR A 131 -9.71 2.92 3.34
CA THR A 131 -10.56 3.62 2.38
C THR A 131 -11.01 4.94 2.97
N ASN A 132 -10.67 6.03 2.31
CA ASN A 132 -11.01 7.39 2.73
C ASN A 132 -11.68 8.18 1.60
N PHE A 133 -12.38 9.23 1.98
CA PHE A 133 -13.16 10.08 1.09
C PHE A 133 -12.78 11.54 1.28
N HIS A 134 -12.49 12.23 0.19
CA HIS A 134 -12.23 13.66 0.23
C HIS A 134 -12.47 14.28 -1.14
N ARG A 135 -13.08 15.51 -1.17
CA ARG A 135 -13.33 16.25 -2.41
C ARG A 135 -12.11 16.45 -3.31
N GLY A 136 -10.91 16.44 -2.74
CA GLY A 136 -9.67 16.55 -3.50
C GLY A 136 -9.43 15.38 -4.46
N TYR A 137 -10.15 14.28 -4.33
CA TYR A 137 -10.10 13.12 -5.21
C TYR A 137 -11.30 13.01 -6.17
N ASP A 138 -12.15 14.03 -6.27
CA ASP A 138 -13.37 14.00 -7.11
C ASP A 138 -13.08 13.69 -8.58
N GLY A 139 -12.01 14.26 -9.11
CA GLY A 139 -11.59 14.08 -10.50
C GLY A 139 -10.52 13.02 -10.73
N ASN A 140 -9.96 12.45 -9.66
CA ASN A 140 -8.83 11.51 -9.74
C ASN A 140 -8.73 10.68 -8.45
N ILE A 141 -9.21 9.45 -8.49
CA ILE A 141 -9.16 8.52 -7.36
C ILE A 141 -7.81 7.85 -7.24
N LEU A 142 -7.51 7.31 -6.05
CA LEU A 142 -6.33 6.49 -5.83
C LEU A 142 -6.74 5.04 -5.56
N VAL A 143 -6.11 4.14 -6.30
CA VAL A 143 -6.21 2.69 -6.12
C VAL A 143 -4.79 2.16 -6.00
N ASN A 144 -4.35 1.93 -4.77
CA ASN A 144 -3.03 1.41 -4.47
C ASN A 144 -3.18 -0.02 -3.99
N ALA A 145 -2.52 -0.96 -4.65
CA ALA A 145 -2.59 -2.38 -4.35
C ALA A 145 -1.25 -2.88 -3.82
N MET A 146 -1.28 -3.64 -2.74
CA MET A 146 -0.09 -4.27 -2.15
C MET A 146 -0.27 -5.78 -2.13
N CYS A 147 0.82 -6.49 -2.44
CA CYS A 147 0.91 -7.94 -2.32
C CYS A 147 2.11 -8.32 -1.46
N VAL A 148 1.89 -9.35 -0.66
CA VAL A 148 2.91 -9.98 0.20
C VAL A 148 2.99 -11.45 -0.17
N GLY A 149 4.20 -11.96 -0.35
CA GLY A 149 4.45 -13.36 -0.68
C GLY A 149 5.56 -13.98 0.16
N LEU A 150 5.63 -15.30 0.12
CA LEU A 150 6.64 -16.12 0.80
C LEU A 150 7.51 -16.86 -0.21
N ALA A 151 8.82 -16.87 0.06
CA ALA A 151 9.82 -17.60 -0.72
C ALA A 151 10.85 -18.25 0.21
N ASP A 152 11.64 -19.19 -0.34
CA ASP A 152 12.88 -19.63 0.28
C ASP A 152 13.95 -18.54 0.06
N ALA A 153 14.67 -18.15 1.09
CA ALA A 153 15.62 -17.03 1.03
C ALA A 153 16.78 -17.25 0.07
N ASP A 154 17.11 -18.51 -0.24
CA ASP A 154 18.15 -18.93 -1.18
C ASP A 154 17.62 -19.16 -2.62
N LYS A 155 16.32 -18.93 -2.86
CA LYS A 155 15.65 -19.14 -4.17
C LYS A 155 14.92 -17.88 -4.64
N ILE A 156 15.56 -16.73 -4.54
CA ILE A 156 15.05 -15.47 -5.08
C ILE A 156 15.47 -15.36 -6.55
N PHE A 157 14.54 -14.93 -7.40
CA PHE A 157 14.76 -14.74 -8.83
C PHE A 157 14.86 -13.25 -9.17
N TYR A 158 15.68 -12.95 -10.16
CA TYR A 158 16.00 -11.59 -10.58
C TYR A 158 15.76 -11.39 -12.08
N SER A 159 15.66 -10.13 -12.48
CA SER A 159 15.36 -9.77 -13.87
C SER A 159 16.59 -9.64 -14.75
N ALA A 160 17.79 -9.45 -14.22
CA ALA A 160 19.01 -9.24 -15.01
C ALA A 160 19.39 -10.44 -15.85
N ALA A 161 19.52 -10.27 -17.16
CA ALA A 161 19.99 -11.29 -18.09
C ALA A 161 21.46 -11.65 -17.78
N PRO A 162 21.80 -12.92 -17.45
CA PRO A 162 23.14 -13.25 -16.95
C PRO A 162 24.23 -13.35 -18.03
N ALA A 163 23.85 -13.53 -19.30
CA ALA A 163 24.79 -13.69 -20.41
C ALA A 163 24.11 -13.52 -21.78
N ALA A 164 24.91 -13.35 -22.82
CA ALA A 164 24.47 -13.41 -24.21
C ALA A 164 24.27 -14.85 -24.70
N GLY A 165 23.47 -15.04 -25.74
CA GLY A 165 23.22 -16.33 -26.38
C GLY A 165 22.17 -17.20 -25.66
N LEU A 166 21.42 -16.64 -24.71
CA LEU A 166 20.38 -17.36 -23.99
C LEU A 166 19.01 -17.15 -24.63
N PRO A 167 18.13 -18.17 -24.61
CA PRO A 167 16.79 -18.06 -25.20
C PRO A 167 15.89 -17.13 -24.37
N VAL A 168 15.19 -16.24 -25.06
CA VAL A 168 14.16 -15.38 -24.50
C VAL A 168 12.81 -16.01 -24.77
N VAL A 169 12.07 -16.31 -23.72
CA VAL A 169 10.82 -17.08 -23.79
C VAL A 169 9.66 -16.25 -23.20
N TYR A 170 8.62 -16.15 -23.98
CA TYR A 170 7.33 -15.54 -23.61
C TYR A 170 6.42 -16.58 -22.99
N PHE A 171 5.75 -16.25 -21.90
CA PHE A 171 4.79 -17.13 -21.23
C PHE A 171 3.49 -16.41 -20.88
N GLY A 172 2.38 -17.15 -20.87
CA GLY A 172 1.09 -16.70 -20.35
C GLY A 172 0.06 -16.42 -21.43
N SER A 173 -0.76 -15.41 -21.22
CA SER A 173 -1.84 -15.03 -22.13
C SER A 173 -1.32 -14.46 -23.44
N LYS A 174 -2.15 -14.52 -24.49
CA LYS A 174 -1.80 -13.96 -25.81
C LYS A 174 -1.83 -12.43 -25.80
N THR A 175 -0.92 -11.84 -26.55
CA THR A 175 -0.86 -10.39 -26.74
C THR A 175 -2.03 -9.89 -27.58
N GLY A 176 -2.77 -8.90 -27.08
CA GLY A 176 -3.85 -8.19 -27.76
C GLY A 176 -3.54 -6.70 -27.91
N ARG A 177 -4.52 -5.91 -28.36
CA ARG A 177 -4.39 -4.45 -28.51
C ARG A 177 -4.77 -3.64 -27.26
N ASP A 178 -5.05 -4.32 -26.15
CA ASP A 178 -5.38 -3.67 -24.89
C ASP A 178 -4.17 -3.02 -24.22
N GLY A 179 -4.40 -1.90 -23.54
CA GLY A 179 -3.39 -1.18 -22.77
C GLY A 179 -2.33 -0.43 -23.59
N ILE A 180 -2.43 -0.36 -24.90
CA ILE A 180 -1.48 0.40 -25.72
C ILE A 180 -1.49 1.87 -25.30
N HIS A 181 -0.32 2.41 -24.93
CA HIS A 181 -0.13 3.73 -24.31
C HIS A 181 -0.59 3.86 -22.85
N GLY A 182 -0.88 2.79 -22.12
CA GLY A 182 -1.26 2.83 -20.71
C GLY A 182 -0.23 3.55 -19.84
N ALA A 183 1.05 3.20 -19.95
CA ALA A 183 2.14 3.86 -19.22
C ALA A 183 2.29 5.35 -19.56
N THR A 184 2.03 5.74 -20.81
CA THR A 184 2.03 7.15 -21.23
C THR A 184 0.84 7.89 -20.63
N MET A 185 -0.33 7.28 -20.60
CA MET A 185 -1.54 7.81 -19.96
C MET A 185 -1.33 8.02 -18.45
N ALA A 186 -0.66 7.10 -17.77
CA ALA A 186 -0.34 7.21 -16.36
C ALA A 186 0.62 8.36 -16.01
N SER A 187 1.24 8.99 -17.03
CA SER A 187 2.12 10.15 -16.90
C SER A 187 1.49 11.45 -17.45
N ALA A 188 0.17 11.49 -17.64
CA ALA A 188 -0.55 12.64 -18.19
C ALA A 188 -1.67 13.09 -17.23
N GLU A 189 -1.95 14.40 -17.24
CA GLU A 189 -3.09 14.98 -16.52
C GLU A 189 -4.42 14.55 -17.14
N PHE A 190 -5.47 14.51 -16.33
CA PHE A 190 -6.83 14.28 -16.79
C PHE A 190 -7.52 15.58 -17.24
N ASP A 191 -8.42 15.43 -18.21
CA ASP A 191 -9.37 16.42 -18.67
C ASP A 191 -10.77 15.80 -18.86
N ASP A 192 -11.74 16.59 -19.25
CA ASP A 192 -13.12 16.14 -19.46
C ASP A 192 -13.27 15.08 -20.57
N ALA A 193 -12.29 14.97 -21.48
CA ALA A 193 -12.27 13.98 -22.55
C ALA A 193 -11.55 12.66 -22.15
N SER A 194 -11.08 12.54 -20.94
CA SER A 194 -10.27 11.37 -20.52
C SER A 194 -11.06 10.06 -20.52
N GLU A 195 -12.39 10.09 -20.42
CA GLU A 195 -13.24 8.89 -20.54
C GLU A 195 -13.21 8.25 -21.93
N GLU A 196 -12.84 9.00 -22.97
CA GLU A 196 -12.66 8.48 -24.33
C GLU A 196 -11.43 7.55 -24.45
N LYS A 197 -10.56 7.55 -23.45
CA LYS A 197 -9.33 6.73 -23.38
C LYS A 197 -9.57 5.29 -22.92
N ARG A 198 -10.82 4.81 -22.83
CA ARG A 198 -11.15 3.42 -22.46
C ARG A 198 -10.33 2.33 -23.15
N PRO A 199 -10.04 2.42 -24.47
CA PRO A 199 -9.24 1.40 -25.17
C PRO A 199 -7.80 1.29 -24.64
N THR A 200 -7.31 2.26 -23.87
CA THR A 200 -5.96 2.24 -23.25
C THR A 200 -5.95 1.53 -21.89
N VAL A 201 -7.10 1.13 -21.35
CA VAL A 201 -7.18 0.39 -20.09
C VAL A 201 -6.98 -1.09 -20.35
N GLN A 202 -6.17 -1.71 -19.50
CA GLN A 202 -5.90 -3.14 -19.55
C GLN A 202 -7.14 -3.94 -19.11
N VAL A 203 -7.24 -5.18 -19.58
CA VAL A 203 -8.27 -6.15 -19.20
C VAL A 203 -7.60 -7.33 -18.51
N GLY A 204 -8.03 -7.65 -17.29
CA GLY A 204 -7.48 -8.73 -16.49
C GLY A 204 -8.30 -10.02 -16.56
N ASP A 205 -7.61 -11.16 -16.53
CA ASP A 205 -8.19 -12.49 -16.40
C ASP A 205 -7.62 -13.17 -15.14
N PRO A 206 -8.32 -13.13 -14.01
CA PRO A 206 -7.81 -13.69 -12.75
C PRO A 206 -7.68 -15.22 -12.79
N PHE A 207 -8.42 -15.91 -13.65
CA PHE A 207 -8.26 -17.35 -13.83
C PHE A 207 -6.94 -17.66 -14.54
N ALA A 208 -6.60 -16.93 -15.61
CA ALA A 208 -5.31 -17.05 -16.28
C ALA A 208 -4.16 -16.70 -15.33
N GLU A 209 -4.31 -15.67 -14.49
CA GLU A 209 -3.32 -15.29 -13.47
C GLU A 209 -3.07 -16.42 -12.47
N LYS A 210 -4.13 -17.08 -11.99
CA LYS A 210 -3.99 -18.24 -11.09
C LYS A 210 -3.15 -19.36 -11.74
N LEU A 211 -3.43 -19.69 -12.98
CA LEU A 211 -2.66 -20.68 -13.73
C LEU A 211 -1.21 -20.21 -13.96
N LEU A 212 -1.03 -18.92 -14.23
CA LEU A 212 0.28 -18.32 -14.44
C LEU A 212 1.17 -18.39 -13.18
N ILE A 213 0.61 -18.13 -12.00
CA ILE A 213 1.32 -18.28 -10.72
C ILE A 213 1.84 -19.72 -10.57
N GLU A 214 0.97 -20.72 -10.74
CA GLU A 214 1.34 -22.11 -10.57
C GLU A 214 2.39 -22.56 -11.60
N ALA A 215 2.20 -22.21 -12.87
CA ALA A 215 3.12 -22.55 -13.95
C ALA A 215 4.50 -21.89 -13.75
N THR A 216 4.52 -20.60 -13.35
CA THR A 216 5.77 -19.85 -13.13
C THR A 216 6.55 -20.41 -11.95
N LEU A 217 5.90 -20.67 -10.82
CA LEU A 217 6.58 -21.27 -9.66
C LEU A 217 7.08 -22.69 -9.95
N GLU A 218 6.34 -23.49 -10.72
CA GLU A 218 6.79 -24.82 -11.18
C GLU A 218 8.01 -24.71 -12.12
N LEU A 219 8.02 -23.75 -13.04
CA LEU A 219 9.14 -23.50 -13.92
C LEU A 219 10.39 -23.09 -13.14
N MET A 220 10.24 -22.20 -12.16
CA MET A 220 11.32 -21.81 -11.26
C MET A 220 11.89 -22.99 -10.48
N ALA A 221 11.01 -23.82 -9.92
CA ALA A 221 11.40 -25.02 -9.17
C ALA A 221 12.14 -26.05 -10.05
N SER A 222 11.87 -26.08 -11.35
CA SER A 222 12.58 -26.96 -12.31
C SER A 222 14.05 -26.59 -12.49
N GLY A 223 14.46 -25.39 -12.06
CA GLY A 223 15.81 -24.84 -12.25
C GLY A 223 16.11 -24.36 -13.68
N ALA A 224 15.10 -24.23 -14.55
CA ALA A 224 15.26 -23.80 -15.95
C ALA A 224 15.47 -22.29 -16.10
N VAL A 225 14.97 -21.47 -15.16
CA VAL A 225 15.00 -20.01 -15.23
C VAL A 225 16.39 -19.47 -14.94
N ALA A 226 16.90 -18.59 -15.81
CA ALA A 226 18.10 -17.81 -15.61
C ALA A 226 17.80 -16.38 -15.18
N ALA A 227 16.76 -15.76 -15.74
CA ALA A 227 16.19 -14.47 -15.35
C ALA A 227 14.71 -14.42 -15.73
N ILE A 228 13.94 -13.57 -15.06
CA ILE A 228 12.49 -13.44 -15.31
C ILE A 228 11.98 -12.06 -14.97
N GLN A 229 11.02 -11.59 -15.74
CA GLN A 229 10.35 -10.30 -15.58
C GLN A 229 8.86 -10.46 -15.91
N ASP A 230 7.99 -9.73 -15.22
CA ASP A 230 6.61 -9.61 -15.67
C ASP A 230 6.50 -8.64 -16.87
N MET A 231 5.38 -8.71 -17.58
CA MET A 231 5.05 -7.74 -18.61
C MET A 231 3.94 -6.82 -18.11
N GLY A 232 4.29 -5.92 -17.21
CA GLY A 232 3.39 -4.89 -16.68
C GLY A 232 3.29 -3.68 -17.59
N ALA A 233 3.56 -2.50 -17.05
CA ALA A 233 3.57 -1.24 -17.79
C ALA A 233 4.55 -1.29 -18.98
N ALA A 234 4.12 -0.79 -20.13
CA ALA A 234 4.84 -0.85 -21.39
C ALA A 234 5.14 -2.27 -21.93
N GLY A 235 4.58 -3.30 -21.33
CA GLY A 235 4.55 -4.67 -21.83
C GLY A 235 5.90 -5.26 -22.22
N LEU A 236 6.02 -5.76 -23.45
CA LEU A 236 7.25 -6.38 -23.97
C LEU A 236 8.41 -5.37 -24.11
N THR A 237 8.11 -4.08 -24.25
CA THR A 237 9.15 -3.03 -24.34
C THR A 237 9.92 -2.91 -23.04
N SER A 238 9.25 -2.64 -21.92
CA SER A 238 9.91 -2.45 -20.63
C SER A 238 10.60 -3.72 -20.16
N SER A 239 9.91 -4.86 -20.21
CA SER A 239 10.45 -6.13 -19.75
C SER A 239 11.75 -6.52 -20.48
N SER A 240 11.77 -6.41 -21.82
CA SER A 240 12.96 -6.76 -22.60
C SER A 240 14.11 -5.77 -22.42
N VAL A 241 13.81 -4.46 -22.35
CA VAL A 241 14.84 -3.43 -22.11
C VAL A 241 15.45 -3.56 -20.72
N GLU A 242 14.63 -3.76 -19.69
CA GLU A 242 15.10 -3.89 -18.31
C GLU A 242 15.96 -5.15 -18.12
N MET A 243 15.51 -6.29 -18.62
CA MET A 243 16.27 -7.54 -18.48
C MET A 243 17.64 -7.46 -19.17
N ALA A 244 17.69 -6.94 -20.38
CA ALA A 244 18.92 -6.80 -21.13
C ALA A 244 19.81 -5.67 -20.58
N GLY A 245 19.23 -4.51 -20.21
CA GLY A 245 19.94 -3.37 -19.63
C GLY A 245 20.60 -3.71 -18.31
N LYS A 246 19.86 -4.28 -17.35
CA LYS A 246 20.41 -4.73 -16.08
C LYS A 246 21.50 -5.78 -16.24
N GLY A 247 21.37 -6.64 -17.25
CA GLY A 247 22.36 -7.68 -17.56
C GLY A 247 23.57 -7.19 -18.34
N GLY A 248 23.56 -5.97 -18.85
CA GLY A 248 24.62 -5.42 -19.69
C GLY A 248 24.81 -6.16 -21.03
N VAL A 249 23.72 -6.73 -21.57
CA VAL A 249 23.69 -7.49 -22.83
C VAL A 249 22.77 -6.82 -23.84
N GLY A 250 22.74 -7.31 -25.08
CA GLY A 250 21.75 -6.97 -26.07
C GLY A 250 20.59 -7.97 -26.08
N ILE A 251 19.54 -7.67 -26.83
CA ILE A 251 18.40 -8.56 -27.01
C ILE A 251 17.91 -8.49 -28.46
N GLU A 252 17.63 -9.64 -29.04
CA GLU A 252 17.02 -9.78 -30.37
C GLU A 252 15.69 -10.52 -30.21
N LEU A 253 14.60 -9.92 -30.71
CA LEU A 253 13.26 -10.50 -30.66
C LEU A 253 12.70 -10.68 -32.07
N ASP A 254 12.11 -11.85 -32.32
CA ASP A 254 11.29 -12.15 -33.49
C ASP A 254 9.81 -12.01 -33.10
N LEU A 255 9.18 -10.92 -33.50
CA LEU A 255 7.81 -10.61 -33.14
C LEU A 255 6.80 -11.51 -33.85
N ASP A 256 7.20 -12.22 -34.92
CA ASP A 256 6.36 -13.20 -35.58
C ASP A 256 6.11 -14.45 -34.70
N ALA A 257 6.99 -14.70 -33.72
CA ALA A 257 6.90 -15.78 -32.75
C ALA A 257 6.08 -15.40 -31.50
N VAL A 258 5.71 -14.14 -31.31
CA VAL A 258 4.91 -13.68 -30.16
C VAL A 258 3.47 -14.20 -30.30
N PRO A 259 2.93 -14.92 -29.30
CA PRO A 259 1.54 -15.36 -29.32
C PRO A 259 0.58 -14.15 -29.38
N GLN A 260 -0.28 -14.12 -30.39
CA GLN A 260 -1.21 -13.00 -30.62
C GLN A 260 -2.65 -13.46 -30.47
N ARG A 261 -3.46 -12.65 -29.79
CA ARG A 261 -4.90 -12.83 -29.66
C ARG A 261 -5.65 -12.35 -30.91
N GLU A 262 -5.10 -11.34 -31.58
CA GLU A 262 -5.71 -10.68 -32.72
C GLU A 262 -4.80 -10.78 -33.95
N GLU A 263 -5.40 -11.02 -35.11
CA GLU A 263 -4.64 -11.10 -36.35
C GLU A 263 -4.16 -9.72 -36.83
N GLY A 264 -3.01 -9.70 -37.51
CA GLY A 264 -2.49 -8.51 -38.20
C GLY A 264 -1.97 -7.42 -37.28
N MET A 265 -1.55 -7.75 -36.07
CA MET A 265 -0.86 -6.80 -35.19
C MET A 265 0.44 -6.32 -35.78
N SER A 266 0.68 -5.02 -35.71
CA SER A 266 1.95 -4.42 -36.08
C SER A 266 3.01 -4.63 -35.02
N ALA A 267 4.28 -4.50 -35.39
CA ALA A 267 5.40 -4.54 -34.43
C ALA A 267 5.24 -3.50 -33.31
N TYR A 268 4.73 -2.33 -33.65
CA TYR A 268 4.44 -1.26 -32.68
C TYR A 268 3.39 -1.68 -31.64
N GLU A 269 2.28 -2.24 -32.09
CA GLU A 269 1.21 -2.73 -31.19
C GLU A 269 1.71 -3.86 -30.30
N MET A 270 2.46 -4.82 -30.82
CA MET A 270 3.01 -5.94 -30.03
C MET A 270 3.98 -5.49 -28.94
N MET A 271 4.84 -4.52 -29.24
CA MET A 271 5.81 -4.00 -28.29
C MET A 271 5.20 -3.14 -27.18
N LEU A 272 4.14 -2.41 -27.47
CA LEU A 272 3.51 -1.47 -26.54
C LEU A 272 2.19 -1.97 -25.93
N SER A 273 1.74 -3.16 -26.30
CA SER A 273 0.60 -3.79 -25.65
C SER A 273 0.90 -4.06 -24.18
N GLU A 274 -0.06 -3.72 -23.32
CA GLU A 274 -0.01 -4.02 -21.89
C GLU A 274 -1.04 -5.10 -21.53
N SER A 275 -1.32 -6.04 -22.45
CA SER A 275 -2.13 -7.22 -22.13
C SER A 275 -1.58 -7.91 -20.89
N GLN A 276 -2.48 -8.25 -19.98
CA GLN A 276 -2.13 -8.76 -18.66
C GLN A 276 -1.77 -10.26 -18.69
N GLU A 277 -1.39 -10.82 -17.58
CA GLU A 277 -1.08 -12.24 -17.36
C GLU A 277 0.00 -12.77 -18.31
N ARG A 278 1.07 -11.98 -18.50
CA ARG A 278 2.21 -12.33 -19.36
C ARG A 278 3.53 -12.19 -18.61
N MET A 279 4.47 -13.08 -18.91
CA MET A 279 5.82 -13.10 -18.34
C MET A 279 6.85 -13.22 -19.47
N LEU A 280 8.03 -12.63 -19.24
CA LEU A 280 9.20 -12.79 -20.08
C LEU A 280 10.31 -13.44 -19.26
N ALA A 281 10.86 -14.56 -19.72
CA ALA A 281 11.96 -15.21 -19.05
C ALA A 281 13.13 -15.44 -19.99
N ILE A 282 14.32 -15.46 -19.40
CA ILE A 282 15.52 -15.98 -20.03
C ILE A 282 15.79 -17.33 -19.41
N LEU A 283 15.80 -18.37 -20.23
CA LEU A 283 16.01 -19.73 -19.77
C LEU A 283 17.49 -20.14 -19.93
N LYS A 284 17.91 -21.11 -19.15
CA LYS A 284 19.19 -21.78 -19.35
C LYS A 284 19.20 -22.53 -20.67
N PRO A 285 20.34 -22.67 -21.35
CA PRO A 285 20.41 -23.34 -22.65
C PRO A 285 19.80 -24.73 -22.62
N GLY A 286 18.96 -25.06 -23.61
CA GLY A 286 18.34 -26.37 -23.77
C GLY A 286 17.17 -26.68 -22.83
N ARG A 287 16.68 -25.67 -22.08
CA ARG A 287 15.56 -25.83 -21.15
C ARG A 287 14.22 -25.29 -21.69
N GLU A 288 14.17 -24.87 -22.96
CA GLU A 288 12.98 -24.34 -23.62
C GLU A 288 11.82 -25.36 -23.64
N ALA A 289 12.16 -26.64 -23.88
CA ALA A 289 11.18 -27.72 -23.87
C ALA A 289 10.54 -27.95 -22.48
N ASP A 290 11.26 -27.70 -21.40
CA ASP A 290 10.71 -27.74 -20.05
C ASP A 290 9.68 -26.64 -19.84
N GLY A 291 10.00 -25.42 -20.29
CA GLY A 291 9.06 -24.31 -20.28
C GLY A 291 7.78 -24.63 -21.05
N GLN A 292 7.93 -25.09 -22.30
CA GLN A 292 6.81 -25.50 -23.13
C GLN A 292 5.90 -26.51 -22.43
N ARG A 293 6.48 -27.62 -21.94
CA ARG A 293 5.75 -28.69 -21.27
C ARG A 293 5.01 -28.24 -20.01
N ILE A 294 5.65 -27.38 -19.19
CA ILE A 294 5.05 -26.89 -17.95
C ILE A 294 3.86 -25.98 -18.26
N PHE A 295 4.02 -25.03 -19.19
CA PHE A 295 2.93 -24.12 -19.53
C PHE A 295 1.78 -24.80 -20.28
N GLU A 296 2.06 -25.77 -21.18
CA GLU A 296 1.02 -26.61 -21.78
C GLU A 296 0.22 -27.40 -20.74
N LYS A 297 0.88 -27.94 -19.70
CA LYS A 297 0.20 -28.62 -18.58
C LYS A 297 -0.84 -27.70 -17.91
N TRP A 298 -0.52 -26.42 -17.79
CA TRP A 298 -1.39 -25.40 -17.16
C TRP A 298 -2.33 -24.71 -18.17
N GLY A 299 -2.32 -25.10 -19.43
CA GLY A 299 -3.17 -24.54 -20.48
C GLY A 299 -2.80 -23.11 -20.91
N LEU A 300 -1.53 -22.74 -20.74
CA LEU A 300 -0.99 -21.44 -21.10
C LEU A 300 -0.03 -21.54 -22.29
N ASP A 301 0.11 -20.41 -23.02
CA ASP A 301 1.07 -20.34 -24.13
C ASP A 301 2.52 -20.21 -23.60
N ALA A 302 3.45 -20.78 -24.37
CA ALA A 302 4.89 -20.60 -24.21
C ALA A 302 5.54 -20.54 -25.59
N ALA A 303 6.38 -19.55 -25.83
CA ALA A 303 7.05 -19.37 -27.11
C ALA A 303 8.47 -18.79 -26.93
N THR A 304 9.45 -19.41 -27.59
CA THR A 304 10.77 -18.78 -27.71
C THR A 304 10.66 -17.67 -28.76
N ILE A 305 10.81 -16.42 -28.31
CA ILE A 305 10.62 -15.24 -29.15
C ILE A 305 11.92 -14.52 -29.48
N GLY A 306 13.07 -15.04 -29.04
CA GLY A 306 14.35 -14.39 -29.30
C GLY A 306 15.49 -14.94 -28.48
N GLN A 307 16.55 -14.15 -28.41
CA GLN A 307 17.76 -14.48 -27.67
C GLN A 307 18.44 -13.21 -27.14
N THR A 308 19.21 -13.36 -26.08
CA THR A 308 20.15 -12.33 -25.64
C THR A 308 21.38 -12.30 -26.54
N THR A 309 22.01 -11.13 -26.73
CA THR A 309 23.14 -10.94 -27.61
C THR A 309 24.28 -10.18 -26.90
N ASP A 310 25.45 -10.15 -27.50
CA ASP A 310 26.61 -9.37 -27.02
C ASP A 310 26.70 -7.96 -27.67
N THR A 311 25.67 -7.57 -28.40
CA THR A 311 25.68 -6.32 -29.20
C THR A 311 25.37 -5.06 -28.41
N GLY A 312 24.78 -5.17 -27.18
CA GLY A 312 24.27 -4.03 -26.44
C GLY A 312 23.11 -3.29 -27.12
N ARG A 313 22.42 -3.97 -28.03
CA ARG A 313 21.34 -3.40 -28.86
C ARG A 313 20.02 -4.15 -28.68
N MET A 314 18.92 -3.45 -28.84
CA MET A 314 17.61 -4.05 -29.04
C MET A 314 17.35 -4.17 -30.55
N VAL A 315 17.23 -5.39 -31.03
CA VAL A 315 16.92 -5.69 -32.43
C VAL A 315 15.55 -6.36 -32.49
N LEU A 316 14.62 -5.76 -33.25
CA LEU A 316 13.28 -6.30 -33.44
C LEU A 316 13.10 -6.73 -34.89
N LYS A 317 12.62 -7.95 -35.08
CA LYS A 317 12.30 -8.53 -36.41
C LYS A 317 10.79 -8.73 -36.53
N HIS A 318 10.23 -8.43 -37.69
CA HIS A 318 8.84 -8.67 -38.04
C HIS A 318 8.69 -8.90 -39.53
N LYS A 319 7.98 -9.95 -39.91
CA LYS A 319 7.81 -10.40 -41.29
C LYS A 319 9.14 -10.56 -42.04
N GLY A 320 10.11 -11.15 -41.34
CA GLY A 320 11.44 -11.41 -41.86
C GLY A 320 12.34 -10.19 -42.05
N GLN A 321 11.93 -9.00 -41.58
CA GLN A 321 12.67 -7.76 -41.69
C GLN A 321 13.04 -7.19 -40.29
N VAL A 322 14.19 -6.53 -40.20
CA VAL A 322 14.54 -5.75 -39.02
C VAL A 322 13.70 -4.46 -39.03
N VAL A 323 12.81 -4.31 -38.07
CA VAL A 323 11.92 -3.15 -37.94
C VAL A 323 12.41 -2.15 -36.90
N ALA A 324 13.32 -2.56 -36.01
CA ALA A 324 14.05 -1.69 -35.11
C ALA A 324 15.42 -2.27 -34.80
N ASP A 325 16.39 -1.37 -34.68
CA ASP A 325 17.77 -1.68 -34.25
C ASP A 325 18.30 -0.45 -33.51
N VAL A 326 18.23 -0.48 -32.17
CA VAL A 326 18.53 0.66 -31.31
C VAL A 326 19.48 0.26 -30.18
N PRO A 327 20.43 1.14 -29.80
CA PRO A 327 21.26 0.86 -28.63
C PRO A 327 20.42 0.83 -27.35
N LEU A 328 20.72 -0.07 -26.42
CA LEU A 328 19.99 -0.20 -25.15
C LEU A 328 20.35 0.88 -24.11
N ALA A 329 21.62 1.32 -24.05
CA ALA A 329 22.03 2.31 -23.06
C ALA A 329 21.16 3.58 -23.05
N PRO A 330 20.82 4.21 -24.20
CA PRO A 330 19.91 5.34 -24.19
C PRO A 330 18.47 5.03 -23.74
N LEU A 331 18.04 3.79 -23.83
CA LEU A 331 16.70 3.37 -23.38
C LEU A 331 16.65 3.10 -21.88
N PHE A 332 17.72 2.59 -21.30
CA PHE A 332 17.77 2.12 -19.92
C PHE A 332 18.52 3.10 -18.97
N ASP A 333 19.75 3.48 -19.30
CA ASP A 333 20.62 4.27 -18.42
C ASP A 333 20.53 5.79 -18.64
N ASP A 334 20.32 6.23 -19.88
CA ASP A 334 20.43 7.63 -20.27
C ASP A 334 19.08 8.37 -20.28
N ALA A 335 18.07 7.86 -19.59
CA ALA A 335 16.82 8.59 -19.43
C ALA A 335 17.09 9.94 -18.75
N PRO A 336 16.50 11.05 -19.21
CA PRO A 336 16.75 12.36 -18.64
C PRO A 336 16.34 12.40 -17.17
N LEU A 337 17.23 12.94 -16.32
CA LEU A 337 16.94 13.19 -14.92
C LEU A 337 16.75 14.69 -14.71
N TYR A 338 15.65 15.07 -14.10
CA TYR A 338 15.31 16.47 -13.88
C TYR A 338 15.57 16.90 -12.41
N ASP A 339 16.22 18.04 -12.26
CA ASP A 339 16.26 18.78 -11.00
C ASP A 339 15.16 19.83 -11.05
N ARG A 340 13.94 19.45 -10.71
CA ARG A 340 12.78 20.33 -10.79
C ARG A 340 12.87 21.43 -9.73
N PRO A 341 12.60 22.71 -10.07
CA PRO A 341 12.49 23.76 -9.08
C PRO A 341 11.29 23.47 -8.14
N TRP A 342 11.46 23.81 -6.86
CA TRP A 342 10.41 23.58 -5.89
C TRP A 342 10.35 24.71 -4.84
N THR A 343 9.17 24.86 -4.24
CA THR A 343 8.92 25.78 -3.14
C THR A 343 8.31 25.03 -1.96
N PRO A 344 8.77 25.31 -0.72
CA PRO A 344 8.22 24.64 0.45
C PRO A 344 6.77 25.06 0.70
N THR A 345 6.00 24.15 1.30
CA THR A 345 4.66 24.46 1.81
C THR A 345 4.79 25.47 2.97
N ALA A 346 3.93 26.48 2.97
CA ALA A 346 3.93 27.49 4.03
C ALA A 346 3.55 26.84 5.38
N PRO A 347 4.29 27.16 6.47
CA PRO A 347 3.97 26.65 7.80
C PRO A 347 2.56 27.04 8.24
N GLN A 348 1.87 26.11 8.88
CA GLN A 348 0.55 26.31 9.48
C GLN A 348 0.67 26.55 11.00
N PRO A 349 -0.26 27.30 11.62
CA PRO A 349 -0.28 27.45 13.07
C PRO A 349 -0.68 26.13 13.76
N ARG A 350 -0.14 25.88 14.93
CA ARG A 350 -0.62 24.80 15.80
C ARG A 350 -1.97 25.18 16.38
N LEU A 351 -2.92 24.26 16.35
CA LEU A 351 -4.25 24.44 16.90
C LEU A 351 -4.48 23.48 18.07
N ASN A 352 -4.90 24.02 19.19
CA ASN A 352 -5.22 23.27 20.41
C ASN A 352 -6.63 23.64 20.92
N GLY A 353 -6.99 23.21 22.12
CA GLY A 353 -8.27 23.50 22.71
C GLY A 353 -8.62 24.97 22.96
N ASP A 354 -7.63 25.87 22.98
CA ASP A 354 -7.85 27.31 23.09
C ASP A 354 -8.20 27.93 21.73
N ALA A 355 -7.65 27.36 20.66
CA ALA A 355 -7.80 27.84 19.29
C ALA A 355 -9.02 27.25 18.57
N VAL A 356 -9.54 26.12 19.05
CA VAL A 356 -10.67 25.41 18.46
C VAL A 356 -11.77 25.28 19.51
N PRO A 357 -13.01 25.74 19.21
CA PRO A 357 -14.08 25.66 20.21
C PRO A 357 -14.52 24.24 20.51
N PRO A 358 -15.07 23.97 21.71
CA PRO A 358 -15.70 22.69 22.02
C PRO A 358 -16.94 22.44 21.15
N PRO A 359 -17.38 21.17 21.00
CA PRO A 359 -18.64 20.89 20.35
C PRO A 359 -19.83 21.39 21.20
N ALA A 360 -20.94 21.68 20.56
CA ALA A 360 -22.16 22.04 21.27
C ALA A 360 -22.70 20.88 22.14
N ASP A 361 -22.56 19.65 21.65
CA ASP A 361 -22.88 18.41 22.33
C ASP A 361 -21.82 17.35 22.03
N TYR A 362 -21.21 16.77 23.06
CA TYR A 362 -20.13 15.80 22.89
C TYR A 362 -20.62 14.45 22.37
N ALA A 363 -21.81 13.99 22.79
CA ALA A 363 -22.38 12.73 22.30
C ALA A 363 -22.70 12.83 20.81
N GLU A 364 -23.32 13.93 20.37
CA GLU A 364 -23.58 14.21 18.96
C GLU A 364 -22.28 14.31 18.16
N ALA A 365 -21.27 14.95 18.70
CA ALA A 365 -19.95 15.07 18.04
C ALA A 365 -19.30 13.69 17.82
N VAL A 366 -19.36 12.80 18.83
CA VAL A 366 -18.84 11.42 18.70
C VAL A 366 -19.63 10.64 17.66
N VAL A 367 -20.96 10.72 17.66
CA VAL A 367 -21.79 10.05 16.65
C VAL A 367 -21.44 10.55 15.25
N LYS A 368 -21.33 11.87 15.07
CA LYS A 368 -21.00 12.48 13.78
C LYS A 368 -19.62 12.07 13.30
N LEU A 369 -18.63 12.05 14.19
CA LEU A 369 -17.27 11.64 13.89
C LEU A 369 -17.22 10.16 13.46
N MET A 370 -17.79 9.26 14.27
CA MET A 370 -17.73 7.81 14.00
C MET A 370 -18.63 7.37 12.82
N SER A 371 -19.54 8.20 12.38
CA SER A 371 -20.38 7.96 11.18
C SER A 371 -19.95 8.78 9.97
N CYS A 372 -18.86 9.54 10.05
CA CYS A 372 -18.34 10.21 8.86
C CYS A 372 -17.75 9.21 7.85
N PRO A 373 -17.65 9.56 6.56
CA PRO A 373 -17.16 8.64 5.52
C PRO A 373 -15.83 7.97 5.83
N ASP A 374 -14.91 8.68 6.50
CA ASP A 374 -13.58 8.15 6.82
C ASP A 374 -13.60 7.19 8.01
N MET A 375 -14.34 7.49 9.07
CA MET A 375 -14.41 6.68 10.28
C MET A 375 -15.44 5.54 10.21
N ALA A 376 -16.55 5.74 9.52
CA ALA A 376 -17.63 4.75 9.43
C ALA A 376 -17.13 3.39 8.93
N SER A 377 -17.80 2.34 9.39
CA SER A 377 -17.47 0.96 9.02
C SER A 377 -17.38 0.76 7.51
N LYS A 378 -16.30 0.15 7.08
CA LYS A 378 -16.09 -0.25 5.68
C LYS A 378 -16.56 -1.68 5.41
N ARG A 379 -17.44 -2.22 6.25
CA ARG A 379 -17.94 -3.59 6.15
C ARG A 379 -18.49 -3.92 4.77
N TRP A 380 -19.23 -3.00 4.15
CA TRP A 380 -19.72 -3.16 2.78
C TRP A 380 -18.58 -3.43 1.77
N ILE A 381 -17.38 -2.88 1.99
CA ILE A 381 -16.20 -3.10 1.16
C ILE A 381 -15.59 -4.47 1.46
N TRP A 382 -15.15 -4.69 2.69
CA TRP A 382 -14.33 -5.85 3.03
C TRP A 382 -15.12 -7.16 3.08
N GLU A 383 -16.46 -7.14 3.17
CA GLU A 383 -17.32 -8.34 3.01
C GLU A 383 -17.29 -8.89 1.56
N GLN A 384 -16.89 -8.10 0.58
CA GLN A 384 -16.76 -8.54 -0.81
C GLN A 384 -15.41 -9.24 -1.09
N TYR A 385 -14.47 -9.15 -0.16
CA TYR A 385 -13.16 -9.77 -0.26
C TYR A 385 -13.14 -11.11 0.49
N ASP A 386 -12.51 -12.12 -0.11
CA ASP A 386 -12.18 -13.33 0.63
C ASP A 386 -10.98 -13.04 1.53
N ARG A 387 -11.22 -12.98 2.83
CA ARG A 387 -10.23 -12.64 3.85
C ARG A 387 -9.57 -13.88 4.46
N HIS A 388 -10.13 -15.06 4.24
CA HIS A 388 -9.75 -16.30 4.92
C HIS A 388 -9.32 -17.43 3.99
N VAL A 389 -9.35 -17.22 2.68
CA VAL A 389 -8.83 -18.21 1.72
C VAL A 389 -7.36 -18.52 2.05
N MET A 390 -6.90 -19.72 1.79
CA MET A 390 -5.62 -20.32 2.22
C MET A 390 -5.57 -20.67 3.72
N ALA A 391 -6.55 -20.25 4.54
CA ALA A 391 -6.71 -20.59 5.98
C ALA A 391 -5.56 -20.17 6.90
N ASP A 392 -4.75 -19.18 6.49
CA ASP A 392 -3.62 -18.68 7.27
C ASP A 392 -3.86 -17.28 7.88
N THR A 393 -4.99 -16.64 7.62
CA THR A 393 -5.35 -15.36 8.23
C THR A 393 -5.72 -15.56 9.70
N VAL A 394 -4.97 -14.93 10.59
CA VAL A 394 -5.14 -14.99 12.05
C VAL A 394 -5.94 -13.81 12.56
N GLU A 395 -5.60 -12.62 12.08
CA GLU A 395 -6.33 -11.37 12.29
C GLU A 395 -6.49 -10.68 10.94
N ASP A 396 -7.66 -10.11 10.71
CA ASP A 396 -7.84 -9.13 9.66
C ASP A 396 -8.08 -7.75 10.29
N SER A 397 -7.59 -6.70 9.68
CA SER A 397 -7.73 -5.34 10.22
C SER A 397 -9.16 -4.81 10.23
N ALA A 398 -10.10 -5.53 9.62
CA ALA A 398 -11.50 -5.16 9.56
C ALA A 398 -12.28 -5.51 10.83
N THR A 399 -11.81 -6.45 11.64
CA THR A 399 -12.53 -7.00 12.77
C THR A 399 -12.00 -6.62 14.15
N GLY A 400 -10.97 -5.78 14.22
CA GLY A 400 -10.50 -5.21 15.48
C GLY A 400 -9.02 -5.45 15.79
N ALA A 401 -8.19 -5.33 14.75
CA ALA A 401 -6.73 -5.31 14.87
C ALA A 401 -6.16 -4.16 14.03
N ASP A 402 -5.02 -3.62 14.44
CA ASP A 402 -4.37 -2.48 13.75
C ASP A 402 -3.60 -2.90 12.49
N ALA A 403 -3.41 -4.19 12.27
CA ALA A 403 -2.81 -4.77 11.09
C ALA A 403 -3.42 -6.13 10.76
N GLY A 404 -3.36 -6.53 9.49
CA GLY A 404 -3.65 -7.91 9.10
C GLY A 404 -2.52 -8.82 9.55
N VAL A 405 -2.84 -10.00 10.08
CA VAL A 405 -1.86 -10.99 10.56
C VAL A 405 -2.09 -12.32 9.86
N VAL A 406 -1.09 -12.78 9.12
CA VAL A 406 -1.13 -14.02 8.33
C VAL A 406 -0.03 -14.96 8.81
N ARG A 407 -0.39 -16.20 9.14
CA ARG A 407 0.60 -17.21 9.55
C ARG A 407 1.56 -17.55 8.40
N VAL A 408 2.80 -17.78 8.77
CA VAL A 408 3.74 -18.48 7.90
C VAL A 408 3.48 -19.97 8.06
N HIS A 409 2.82 -20.56 7.07
CA HIS A 409 2.30 -21.93 7.12
C HIS A 409 3.37 -22.95 7.57
N GLY A 410 3.00 -23.86 8.48
CA GLY A 410 3.90 -24.87 9.02
C GLY A 410 4.90 -24.35 10.08
N THR A 411 4.79 -23.10 10.50
CA THR A 411 5.64 -22.48 11.55
C THR A 411 4.79 -21.87 12.65
N ARG A 412 5.43 -21.33 13.68
CA ARG A 412 4.78 -20.48 14.70
C ARG A 412 4.75 -19.00 14.31
N LYS A 413 5.50 -18.61 13.28
CA LYS A 413 5.63 -17.23 12.84
C LYS A 413 4.36 -16.73 12.15
N ALA A 414 4.17 -15.41 12.19
CA ALA A 414 3.21 -14.70 11.38
C ALA A 414 3.80 -13.40 10.83
N LEU A 415 3.29 -12.96 9.70
CA LEU A 415 3.56 -11.65 9.13
C LEU A 415 2.39 -10.72 9.45
N ALA A 416 2.72 -9.53 9.95
CA ALA A 416 1.76 -8.45 10.11
C ALA A 416 1.93 -7.48 8.94
N VAL A 417 0.82 -7.02 8.37
CA VAL A 417 0.80 -6.17 7.18
C VAL A 417 -0.18 -5.01 7.38
N THR A 418 0.22 -3.82 6.98
CA THR A 418 -0.61 -2.62 7.07
C THR A 418 -0.29 -1.64 5.94
N SER A 419 -1.20 -0.70 5.70
CA SER A 419 -0.95 0.47 4.86
C SER A 419 -1.43 1.73 5.58
N ASP A 420 -0.73 2.85 5.38
CA ASP A 420 -1.05 4.08 6.06
C ASP A 420 -0.67 5.34 5.29
N CYS A 421 -1.50 6.36 5.39
CA CYS A 421 -1.24 7.75 5.01
C CYS A 421 -2.39 8.63 5.48
N THR A 422 -2.07 9.78 6.09
CA THR A 422 -3.05 10.83 6.42
C THR A 422 -2.85 12.04 5.51
N PRO A 423 -3.49 12.10 4.33
CA PRO A 423 -3.22 13.14 3.32
C PRO A 423 -3.47 14.57 3.81
N ARG A 424 -4.41 14.79 4.72
CA ARG A 424 -4.68 16.12 5.32
C ARG A 424 -3.48 16.64 6.13
N TYR A 425 -2.71 15.74 6.75
CA TYR A 425 -1.45 16.11 7.42
C TYR A 425 -0.39 16.51 6.40
N VAL A 426 -0.22 15.70 5.37
CA VAL A 426 0.77 15.93 4.30
C VAL A 426 0.48 17.24 3.54
N LEU A 427 -0.80 17.56 3.33
CA LEU A 427 -1.23 18.79 2.67
C LEU A 427 -0.79 20.03 3.46
N ASN A 428 -0.93 20.00 4.77
CA ASN A 428 -0.63 21.14 5.64
C ASN A 428 0.85 21.23 6.01
N ASP A 429 1.53 20.09 6.13
CA ASP A 429 2.97 19.98 6.34
C ASP A 429 3.49 18.67 5.74
N PRO A 430 4.04 18.69 4.52
CA PRO A 430 4.52 17.48 3.85
C PRO A 430 5.60 16.72 4.64
N PHE A 431 6.46 17.42 5.36
CA PHE A 431 7.52 16.82 6.15
C PHE A 431 6.96 16.06 7.38
N GLU A 432 6.12 16.72 8.18
CA GLU A 432 5.49 16.06 9.34
C GLU A 432 4.50 14.96 8.89
N GLY A 433 3.73 15.20 7.83
CA GLY A 433 2.83 14.21 7.25
C GLY A 433 3.55 12.98 6.69
N GLY A 434 4.73 13.18 6.09
CA GLY A 434 5.60 12.09 5.65
C GLY A 434 6.16 11.27 6.82
N LYS A 435 6.61 11.93 7.89
CA LYS A 435 7.01 11.25 9.14
C LYS A 435 5.87 10.43 9.74
N GLN A 436 4.68 11.02 9.79
CA GLN A 436 3.50 10.40 10.38
C GLN A 436 3.11 9.12 9.62
N ALA A 437 3.11 9.12 8.29
CA ALA A 437 2.75 7.95 7.50
C ALA A 437 3.63 6.73 7.85
N VAL A 438 4.94 6.94 8.00
CA VAL A 438 5.88 5.89 8.42
C VAL A 438 5.68 5.50 9.90
N ALA A 439 5.54 6.48 10.78
CA ALA A 439 5.39 6.27 12.21
C ALA A 439 4.09 5.51 12.54
N GLU A 440 2.98 5.83 11.86
CA GLU A 440 1.70 5.15 12.08
C GLU A 440 1.72 3.71 11.56
N ALA A 441 2.31 3.46 10.39
CA ALA A 441 2.52 2.09 9.93
C ALA A 441 3.37 1.27 10.91
N TRP A 442 4.41 1.86 11.47
CA TRP A 442 5.25 1.26 12.50
C TRP A 442 4.48 0.99 13.81
N ARG A 443 3.59 1.92 14.23
CA ARG A 443 2.70 1.76 15.39
C ARG A 443 1.67 0.65 15.17
N ASN A 444 1.03 0.60 14.02
CA ASN A 444 0.04 -0.43 13.68
C ASN A 444 0.63 -1.83 13.78
N LEU A 445 1.84 -2.04 13.24
CA LEU A 445 2.55 -3.31 13.37
C LEU A 445 2.91 -3.63 14.82
N THR A 446 3.35 -2.62 15.57
CA THR A 446 3.66 -2.74 17.00
C THR A 446 2.42 -3.11 17.82
N ALA A 447 1.28 -2.51 17.54
CA ALA A 447 0.03 -2.73 18.26
C ALA A 447 -0.47 -4.18 18.19
N VAL A 448 -0.16 -4.90 17.11
CA VAL A 448 -0.44 -6.34 17.01
C VAL A 448 0.70 -7.24 17.54
N GLY A 449 1.78 -6.67 18.05
CA GLY A 449 2.93 -7.38 18.61
C GLY A 449 4.04 -7.71 17.61
N ALA A 450 3.95 -7.25 16.40
CA ALA A 450 4.97 -7.48 15.39
C ALA A 450 6.20 -6.58 15.58
N GLU A 451 7.37 -7.09 15.22
CA GLU A 451 8.56 -6.29 14.98
C GLU A 451 8.47 -5.69 13.57
N PRO A 452 8.38 -4.36 13.44
CA PRO A 452 8.41 -3.73 12.12
C PRO A 452 9.74 -4.01 11.43
N ILE A 453 9.70 -4.44 10.15
CA ILE A 453 10.90 -4.86 9.42
C ILE A 453 11.25 -3.87 8.31
N ALA A 454 10.30 -3.59 7.41
CA ALA A 454 10.54 -2.77 6.24
C ALA A 454 9.23 -2.23 5.65
N ILE A 455 9.37 -1.21 4.81
CA ILE A 455 8.27 -0.60 4.09
C ILE A 455 8.45 -0.69 2.57
N THR A 456 7.33 -0.56 1.87
CA THR A 456 7.23 -0.15 0.47
C THR A 456 6.56 1.22 0.42
N ASP A 457 7.14 2.17 -0.30
CA ASP A 457 6.55 3.49 -0.49
C ASP A 457 5.66 3.50 -1.74
N ASN A 458 4.59 4.27 -1.71
CA ASN A 458 3.74 4.51 -2.87
C ASN A 458 3.35 5.98 -2.90
N LEU A 459 4.09 6.77 -3.68
CA LEU A 459 4.01 8.22 -3.71
C LEU A 459 3.00 8.68 -4.76
N ASN A 460 1.88 9.27 -4.31
CA ASN A 460 0.84 9.77 -5.18
C ASN A 460 0.77 11.31 -5.05
N PHE A 461 1.11 12.03 -6.12
CA PHE A 461 1.16 13.49 -6.14
C PHE A 461 0.64 14.03 -7.48
N GLY A 462 0.38 15.34 -7.52
CA GLY A 462 0.05 16.06 -8.73
C GLY A 462 1.23 16.24 -9.69
N ASN A 463 1.17 17.28 -10.51
CA ASN A 463 2.18 17.57 -11.53
C ASN A 463 3.49 18.09 -10.91
N PRO A 464 4.62 17.35 -11.02
CA PRO A 464 5.91 17.74 -10.45
C PRO A 464 6.55 18.96 -11.15
N GLU A 465 6.04 19.40 -12.29
CA GLU A 465 6.50 20.62 -12.99
C GLU A 465 6.04 21.88 -12.29
N ARG A 466 5.09 21.78 -11.38
CA ARG A 466 4.59 22.88 -10.54
C ARG A 466 5.42 22.96 -9.25
N PRO A 467 6.17 24.05 -9.01
CA PRO A 467 7.07 24.14 -7.86
C PRO A 467 6.43 23.86 -6.49
N PRO A 468 5.18 24.27 -6.19
CA PRO A 468 4.54 23.88 -4.93
C PRO A 468 4.29 22.39 -4.78
N ILE A 469 3.89 21.70 -5.87
CA ILE A 469 3.69 20.25 -5.89
C ILE A 469 5.03 19.51 -5.72
N MET A 470 6.06 19.96 -6.44
CA MET A 470 7.39 19.40 -6.25
C MET A 470 7.90 19.59 -4.81
N GLY A 471 7.56 20.73 -4.17
CA GLY A 471 7.85 20.99 -2.75
C GLY A 471 7.14 20.01 -1.81
N GLN A 472 5.91 19.60 -2.12
CA GLN A 472 5.21 18.53 -1.38
C GLN A 472 5.95 17.19 -1.50
N ILE A 473 6.40 16.84 -2.70
CA ILE A 473 7.17 15.60 -2.95
C ILE A 473 8.46 15.60 -2.14
N VAL A 474 9.24 16.67 -2.24
CA VAL A 474 10.51 16.80 -1.51
C VAL A 474 10.31 16.73 0.00
N GLY A 475 9.37 17.49 0.53
CA GLY A 475 9.08 17.52 1.97
C GLY A 475 8.63 16.15 2.49
N ALA A 476 7.70 15.48 1.78
CA ALA A 476 7.22 14.16 2.16
C ALA A 476 8.34 13.11 2.16
N ILE A 477 9.16 13.06 1.11
CA ILE A 477 10.29 12.12 1.02
C ILE A 477 11.29 12.37 2.16
N GLU A 478 11.60 13.62 2.47
CA GLU A 478 12.53 13.95 3.56
C GLU A 478 11.98 13.53 4.93
N GLY A 479 10.70 13.79 5.19
CA GLY A 479 10.04 13.34 6.42
C GLY A 479 10.01 11.82 6.55
N MET A 480 9.59 11.12 5.50
CA MET A 480 9.60 9.66 5.46
C MET A 480 11.00 9.08 5.66
N ALA A 481 12.02 9.63 4.99
CA ALA A 481 13.39 9.16 5.13
C ALA A 481 13.91 9.31 6.56
N GLN A 482 13.61 10.43 7.22
CA GLN A 482 13.98 10.64 8.62
C GLN A 482 13.30 9.62 9.54
N ALA A 483 12.02 9.36 9.35
CA ALA A 483 11.28 8.38 10.14
C ALA A 483 11.81 6.95 9.91
N CYS A 484 12.04 6.56 8.67
CA CYS A 484 12.62 5.27 8.32
C CYS A 484 13.99 5.05 8.97
N ALA A 485 14.85 6.07 8.98
CA ALA A 485 16.16 6.00 9.62
C ALA A 485 16.06 5.90 11.15
N ALA A 486 15.21 6.70 11.78
CA ALA A 486 15.05 6.72 13.23
C ALA A 486 14.39 5.45 13.79
N LEU A 487 13.52 4.80 13.01
CA LEU A 487 12.78 3.61 13.42
C LEU A 487 13.40 2.29 12.91
N ASP A 488 14.58 2.32 12.27
CA ASP A 488 15.20 1.16 11.62
C ASP A 488 14.22 0.43 10.67
N PHE A 489 13.57 1.20 9.83
CA PHE A 489 12.45 0.76 9.00
C PHE A 489 12.72 1.07 7.52
N PRO A 490 13.64 0.31 6.87
CA PRO A 490 14.12 0.62 5.54
C PRO A 490 13.04 0.48 4.46
N VAL A 491 13.20 1.26 3.39
CA VAL A 491 12.40 1.17 2.17
C VAL A 491 13.02 0.11 1.26
N VAL A 492 12.29 -0.97 0.98
CA VAL A 492 12.81 -2.09 0.17
C VAL A 492 12.21 -2.18 -1.22
N SER A 493 11.09 -1.49 -1.46
CA SER A 493 10.45 -1.37 -2.76
C SER A 493 9.59 -0.11 -2.79
N GLY A 494 9.05 0.21 -3.95
CA GLY A 494 8.15 1.35 -4.05
C GLY A 494 7.67 1.62 -5.46
N ASN A 495 6.80 2.63 -5.56
CA ASN A 495 6.23 3.15 -6.80
C ASN A 495 5.98 4.66 -6.67
N VAL A 496 6.08 5.36 -7.77
CA VAL A 496 5.76 6.80 -7.83
C VAL A 496 4.71 7.03 -8.91
N SER A 497 3.59 7.60 -8.51
CA SER A 497 2.49 8.04 -9.38
C SER A 497 2.39 9.56 -9.33
N LEU A 498 2.72 10.23 -10.41
CA LEU A 498 2.66 11.67 -10.57
C LEU A 498 1.60 12.06 -11.60
N TYR A 499 1.38 13.37 -11.75
CA TYR A 499 0.34 13.93 -12.63
C TYR A 499 -1.08 13.51 -12.25
N ASN A 500 -1.32 13.19 -10.98
CA ASN A 500 -2.68 12.95 -10.47
C ASN A 500 -3.40 14.30 -10.33
N GLU A 501 -3.81 14.85 -11.46
CA GLU A 501 -4.50 16.13 -11.59
C GLU A 501 -5.64 16.01 -12.57
N THR A 502 -6.69 16.80 -12.36
CA THR A 502 -7.81 16.92 -13.28
C THR A 502 -8.16 18.38 -13.45
N ASN A 503 -8.15 18.89 -14.69
CA ASN A 503 -8.38 20.28 -15.01
C ASN A 503 -7.52 21.25 -14.18
N GLY A 504 -6.24 20.92 -13.96
CA GLY A 504 -5.29 21.71 -13.18
C GLY A 504 -5.46 21.66 -11.64
N GLN A 505 -6.36 20.81 -11.14
CA GLN A 505 -6.54 20.54 -9.72
C GLN A 505 -5.80 19.27 -9.32
N ALA A 506 -4.75 19.41 -8.51
CA ALA A 506 -4.00 18.28 -7.98
C ALA A 506 -4.78 17.58 -6.86
N ILE A 507 -4.58 16.27 -6.74
CA ILE A 507 -5.02 15.52 -5.55
C ILE A 507 -4.30 16.04 -4.30
N PRO A 508 -4.83 15.80 -3.09
CA PRO A 508 -4.05 15.93 -1.87
C PRO A 508 -2.78 15.07 -1.95
N PRO A 509 -1.63 15.57 -1.48
CA PRO A 509 -0.39 14.78 -1.49
C PRO A 509 -0.57 13.51 -0.66
N THR A 510 -0.36 12.34 -1.28
CA THR A 510 -0.68 11.05 -0.66
C THR A 510 0.50 10.07 -0.78
N PRO A 511 1.55 10.23 0.04
CA PRO A 511 2.64 9.29 0.15
C PRO A 511 2.22 8.08 1.00
N THR A 512 1.58 7.09 0.37
CA THR A 512 1.11 5.89 1.05
C THR A 512 2.28 4.98 1.41
N VAL A 513 2.26 4.44 2.62
CA VAL A 513 3.22 3.46 3.13
C VAL A 513 2.54 2.11 3.22
N GLY A 514 3.12 1.08 2.60
CA GLY A 514 2.83 -0.31 2.91
C GLY A 514 3.93 -0.87 3.80
N ALA A 515 3.59 -1.67 4.80
CA ALA A 515 4.55 -2.11 5.80
C ALA A 515 4.38 -3.57 6.18
N VAL A 516 5.49 -4.22 6.49
CA VAL A 516 5.53 -5.61 6.95
C VAL A 516 6.32 -5.71 8.25
N GLY A 517 5.75 -6.46 9.20
CA GLY A 517 6.37 -6.83 10.45
C GLY A 517 6.34 -8.33 10.69
N LEU A 518 7.16 -8.80 11.61
CA LEU A 518 7.29 -10.21 11.97
C LEU A 518 6.84 -10.46 13.40
N ILE A 519 5.94 -11.41 13.58
CA ILE A 519 5.58 -12.00 14.86
C ILE A 519 6.27 -13.37 14.96
N ALA A 520 7.19 -13.53 15.90
CA ALA A 520 7.96 -14.77 16.06
C ALA A 520 7.08 -15.95 16.52
N ASP A 521 6.04 -15.68 17.29
CA ASP A 521 5.04 -16.62 17.76
C ASP A 521 3.65 -16.01 17.67
N SER A 522 2.84 -16.48 16.74
CA SER A 522 1.49 -15.97 16.48
C SER A 522 0.53 -16.07 17.67
N ALA A 523 0.84 -16.91 18.68
CA ALA A 523 0.09 -16.95 19.92
C ALA A 523 0.32 -15.72 20.81
N ARG A 524 1.41 -14.98 20.58
CA ARG A 524 1.79 -13.78 21.32
C ARG A 524 1.53 -12.52 20.50
N ARG A 525 0.28 -12.34 20.12
CA ARG A 525 -0.22 -11.17 19.42
C ARG A 525 -1.24 -10.42 20.25
N ALA A 526 -1.59 -9.23 19.82
CA ALA A 526 -2.63 -8.42 20.43
C ALA A 526 -3.66 -7.97 19.36
N ASP A 527 -4.85 -7.69 19.84
CA ASP A 527 -5.98 -7.10 19.11
C ASP A 527 -6.74 -6.17 20.06
N PHE A 528 -7.73 -5.43 19.56
CA PHE A 528 -8.58 -4.62 20.43
C PHE A 528 -10.03 -5.12 20.50
N SER A 529 -10.37 -6.14 19.75
CA SER A 529 -11.69 -6.76 19.75
C SER A 529 -11.94 -7.66 20.98
N SER A 530 -10.89 -8.09 21.63
CA SER A 530 -10.94 -9.00 22.78
C SER A 530 -11.14 -8.29 24.13
N LEU A 531 -11.48 -7.00 24.16
CA LEU A 531 -11.75 -6.23 25.38
C LEU A 531 -12.84 -6.89 26.22
N GLN A 532 -12.64 -6.98 27.53
CA GLN A 532 -13.58 -7.60 28.48
C GLN A 532 -14.00 -6.65 29.58
N ALA A 533 -15.23 -6.83 30.07
CA ALA A 533 -15.75 -6.06 31.20
C ALA A 533 -14.90 -6.26 32.46
N GLY A 534 -14.64 -5.19 33.17
CA GLY A 534 -13.80 -5.16 34.37
C GLY A 534 -12.33 -4.79 34.12
N GLN A 535 -11.89 -4.75 32.86
CA GLN A 535 -10.52 -4.37 32.54
C GLN A 535 -10.31 -2.87 32.66
N THR A 536 -9.13 -2.48 33.14
CA THR A 536 -8.70 -1.08 33.21
C THR A 536 -8.06 -0.67 31.88
N LEU A 537 -8.51 0.47 31.35
CA LEU A 537 -7.88 1.08 30.17
C LEU A 537 -6.74 1.99 30.62
N ILE A 538 -5.59 1.83 29.97
CA ILE A 538 -4.38 2.62 30.20
C ILE A 538 -4.00 3.29 28.89
N LEU A 539 -3.80 4.61 28.93
CA LEU A 539 -3.20 5.37 27.85
C LEU A 539 -1.69 5.37 28.02
N ILE A 540 -1.00 4.89 27.00
CA ILE A 540 0.47 4.98 26.87
C ILE A 540 0.78 6.18 25.98
N GLY A 541 1.69 7.06 26.42
CA GLY A 541 2.08 8.27 25.75
C GLY A 541 1.41 9.53 26.29
N ASP A 542 1.96 10.68 25.95
CA ASP A 542 1.47 11.99 26.37
C ASP A 542 0.40 12.54 25.42
N THR A 543 -0.48 13.38 25.95
CA THR A 543 -1.50 14.10 25.21
C THR A 543 -1.23 15.60 25.30
N ALA A 544 -1.01 16.25 24.17
CA ALA A 544 -0.87 17.69 24.03
C ALA A 544 -2.16 18.37 23.55
N GLY A 545 -3.10 17.61 23.01
CA GLY A 545 -4.39 18.09 22.53
C GLY A 545 -4.31 18.78 21.17
N GLU A 546 -3.53 18.21 20.25
CA GLU A 546 -3.34 18.74 18.89
C GLU A 546 -4.59 18.50 18.03
N LEU A 547 -5.21 19.60 17.60
CA LEU A 547 -6.44 19.60 16.81
C LEU A 547 -6.25 20.08 15.37
N GLY A 548 -5.05 20.56 15.00
CA GLY A 548 -4.76 20.99 13.64
C GLY A 548 -4.87 19.84 12.66
N ALA A 549 -5.49 20.06 11.51
CA ALA A 549 -5.75 19.06 10.46
C ALA A 549 -6.47 17.79 10.94
N SER A 550 -7.11 17.81 12.11
CA SER A 550 -7.80 16.67 12.68
C SER A 550 -9.15 16.38 12.02
N LEU A 551 -9.65 15.16 12.16
CA LEU A 551 -11.02 14.83 11.76
C LEU A 551 -12.06 15.59 12.57
N TYR A 552 -11.81 15.82 13.86
CA TYR A 552 -12.67 16.68 14.68
C TYR A 552 -12.84 18.06 14.06
N LEU A 553 -11.71 18.70 13.67
CA LEU A 553 -11.74 20.03 13.07
C LEU A 553 -12.54 20.04 11.76
N ARG A 554 -12.33 19.02 10.92
CA ARG A 554 -13.05 18.87 9.64
C ARG A 554 -14.53 18.60 9.83
N GLU A 555 -14.87 17.58 10.60
CA GLU A 555 -16.24 17.08 10.69
C GLU A 555 -17.16 17.96 11.57
N ILE A 556 -16.61 18.54 12.64
CA ILE A 556 -17.42 19.33 13.58
C ILE A 556 -17.41 20.81 13.19
N HIS A 557 -16.31 21.33 12.71
CA HIS A 557 -16.12 22.76 12.43
C HIS A 557 -16.00 23.13 10.95
N GLY A 558 -15.97 22.14 10.05
CA GLY A 558 -15.83 22.37 8.59
C GLY A 558 -14.50 23.02 8.18
N ARG A 559 -13.44 22.79 8.95
CA ARG A 559 -12.10 23.35 8.75
C ARG A 559 -11.06 22.24 8.58
N GLU A 560 -10.07 22.47 7.74
CA GLU A 560 -8.97 21.51 7.46
C GLU A 560 -7.59 22.16 7.64
N ASP A 561 -7.51 23.32 8.27
CA ASP A 561 -6.29 24.09 8.52
C ASP A 561 -5.55 23.63 9.78
N GLY A 562 -4.41 24.25 10.00
CA GLY A 562 -3.55 24.01 11.15
C GLY A 562 -2.45 22.98 10.89
N ALA A 563 -1.36 23.13 11.62
CA ALA A 563 -0.26 22.18 11.57
C ALA A 563 -0.73 20.80 12.05
N PRO A 564 -0.30 19.70 11.38
CA PRO A 564 -0.55 18.36 11.88
C PRO A 564 0.15 18.15 13.23
N PRO A 565 -0.26 17.13 14.01
CA PRO A 565 0.46 16.77 15.23
C PRO A 565 1.94 16.50 14.96
N PRO A 566 2.87 17.04 15.75
CA PRO A 566 4.28 16.77 15.57
C PRO A 566 4.62 15.30 15.86
N VAL A 567 5.55 14.77 15.10
CA VAL A 567 6.04 13.40 15.26
C VAL A 567 7.42 13.43 15.89
N ASP A 568 7.51 13.06 17.18
CA ASP A 568 8.77 12.83 17.87
C ASP A 568 9.15 11.34 17.73
N LEU A 569 10.09 11.07 16.86
CA LEU A 569 10.48 9.71 16.50
C LEU A 569 11.17 8.96 17.64
N ALA A 570 11.84 9.65 18.56
CA ALA A 570 12.44 9.04 19.75
C ALA A 570 11.36 8.59 20.74
N VAL A 571 10.34 9.41 20.93
CA VAL A 571 9.17 9.08 21.75
C VAL A 571 8.37 7.95 21.10
N GLU A 572 8.16 8.01 19.81
CA GLU A 572 7.48 6.94 19.04
C GLU A 572 8.15 5.59 19.27
N ARG A 573 9.47 5.53 19.10
CA ARG A 573 10.26 4.31 19.30
C ARG A 573 10.20 3.81 20.74
N ARG A 574 10.45 4.70 21.71
CA ARG A 574 10.42 4.36 23.14
C ARG A 574 9.08 3.75 23.55
N ASN A 575 7.98 4.42 23.22
CA ASN A 575 6.64 3.99 23.60
C ASN A 575 6.26 2.68 22.91
N GLY A 576 6.56 2.55 21.62
CA GLY A 576 6.26 1.33 20.86
C GLY A 576 7.09 0.14 21.27
N ASP A 577 8.39 0.30 21.52
CA ASP A 577 9.25 -0.78 22.05
C ASP A 577 8.73 -1.29 23.39
N PHE A 578 8.26 -0.38 24.25
CA PHE A 578 7.64 -0.74 25.53
C PHE A 578 6.35 -1.56 25.34
N VAL A 579 5.42 -1.10 24.50
CA VAL A 579 4.15 -1.80 24.22
C VAL A 579 4.43 -3.20 23.65
N ARG A 580 5.33 -3.28 22.68
CA ARG A 580 5.69 -4.56 22.06
C ARG A 580 6.34 -5.52 23.06
N ALA A 581 7.15 -5.03 23.99
CA ALA A 581 7.72 -5.84 25.05
C ALA A 581 6.63 -6.40 25.99
N LEU A 582 5.61 -5.62 26.34
CA LEU A 582 4.47 -6.08 27.14
C LEU A 582 3.68 -7.19 26.43
N ILE A 583 3.44 -7.04 25.12
CA ILE A 583 2.73 -8.05 24.30
C ILE A 583 3.55 -9.35 24.25
N ARG A 584 4.84 -9.26 23.93
CA ARG A 584 5.74 -10.42 23.85
C ARG A 584 5.91 -11.13 25.19
N GLY A 585 5.88 -10.38 26.27
CA GLY A 585 5.91 -10.90 27.64
C GLY A 585 4.56 -11.42 28.14
N GLU A 586 3.53 -11.43 27.31
CA GLU A 586 2.16 -11.87 27.65
C GLU A 586 1.52 -11.08 28.81
N GLN A 587 1.98 -9.85 29.07
CA GLN A 587 1.45 -8.97 30.10
C GLN A 587 0.19 -8.23 29.64
N ILE A 588 0.05 -7.99 28.34
CA ILE A 588 -1.13 -7.41 27.71
C ILE A 588 -1.46 -8.15 26.39
N ARG A 589 -2.74 -8.18 26.05
CA ARG A 589 -3.23 -8.74 24.78
C ARG A 589 -4.22 -7.83 24.06
N ILE A 590 -4.62 -6.73 24.70
CA ILE A 590 -5.60 -5.78 24.18
C ILE A 590 -4.90 -4.46 23.99
N VAL A 591 -4.71 -4.10 22.73
CA VAL A 591 -3.94 -2.91 22.31
C VAL A 591 -4.59 -2.32 21.07
N HIS A 592 -4.74 -1.01 21.07
CA HIS A 592 -5.11 -0.21 19.91
C HIS A 592 -4.21 1.02 19.82
N ASP A 593 -3.73 1.39 18.64
CA ASP A 593 -3.02 2.65 18.46
C ASP A 593 -4.02 3.83 18.51
N LEU A 594 -3.55 5.04 18.79
CA LEU A 594 -4.35 6.24 18.64
C LEU A 594 -3.95 6.98 17.37
N SER A 595 -4.94 7.25 16.54
CA SER A 595 -4.79 7.93 15.25
C SER A 595 -6.00 8.86 15.00
N ASP A 596 -6.71 8.67 13.91
CA ASP A 596 -7.91 9.44 13.57
C ASP A 596 -8.95 9.44 14.69
N GLY A 597 -9.44 10.63 15.03
CA GLY A 597 -10.43 10.81 16.08
C GLY A 597 -9.87 10.79 17.52
N GLY A 598 -8.58 10.55 17.70
CA GLY A 598 -7.91 10.62 19.00
C GLY A 598 -8.35 9.56 20.01
N LEU A 599 -8.31 9.91 21.30
CA LEU A 599 -8.65 8.98 22.39
C LEU A 599 -10.08 8.45 22.32
N ILE A 600 -11.03 9.32 21.99
CA ILE A 600 -12.44 8.90 21.92
C ILE A 600 -12.71 8.03 20.70
N GLY A 601 -12.00 8.24 19.58
CA GLY A 601 -12.05 7.37 18.41
C GLY A 601 -11.58 5.97 18.76
N ALA A 602 -10.41 5.84 19.37
CA ALA A 602 -9.85 4.54 19.80
C ALA A 602 -10.78 3.83 20.81
N ALA A 603 -11.28 4.54 21.80
CA ALA A 603 -12.22 3.96 22.76
C ALA A 603 -13.53 3.49 22.13
N ALA A 604 -14.04 4.24 21.13
CA ALA A 604 -15.21 3.86 20.36
C ALA A 604 -14.97 2.60 19.53
N ASP A 605 -13.82 2.51 18.86
CA ASP A 605 -13.45 1.32 18.07
C ASP A 605 -13.36 0.08 18.96
N MET A 606 -12.71 0.19 20.12
CA MET A 606 -12.63 -0.91 21.09
C MET A 606 -14.02 -1.34 21.58
N ALA A 607 -14.89 -0.37 21.92
CA ALA A 607 -16.26 -0.65 22.38
C ALA A 607 -17.12 -1.29 21.27
N LEU A 608 -17.00 -0.81 20.04
CA LEU A 608 -17.74 -1.35 18.90
C LEU A 608 -17.26 -2.76 18.52
N ALA A 609 -15.96 -3.00 18.50
CA ALA A 609 -15.40 -4.29 18.13
C ALA A 609 -15.70 -5.38 19.17
N SER A 610 -15.56 -5.06 20.46
CA SER A 610 -15.78 -6.01 21.57
C SER A 610 -17.24 -6.13 22.01
N ASN A 611 -18.08 -5.15 21.69
CA ASN A 611 -19.43 -4.96 22.24
C ASN A 611 -19.45 -4.80 23.77
N VAL A 612 -18.38 -4.21 24.33
CA VAL A 612 -18.24 -3.92 25.77
C VAL A 612 -18.15 -2.41 25.95
N GLY A 613 -18.93 -1.86 26.89
CA GLY A 613 -18.90 -0.44 27.21
C GLY A 613 -17.52 0.03 27.71
N VAL A 614 -17.27 1.31 27.52
CA VAL A 614 -16.06 1.98 27.99
C VAL A 614 -16.44 3.28 28.68
N THR A 615 -15.99 3.49 29.89
CA THR A 615 -16.11 4.75 30.61
C THR A 615 -14.74 5.38 30.78
N LEU A 616 -14.55 6.56 30.21
CA LEU A 616 -13.29 7.31 30.29
C LEU A 616 -13.34 8.37 31.41
N THR A 617 -12.20 8.60 32.03
CA THR A 617 -11.94 9.68 32.98
C THR A 617 -10.84 10.58 32.43
N LEU A 618 -11.14 11.87 32.25
CA LEU A 618 -10.16 12.84 31.73
C LEU A 618 -9.14 13.25 32.81
N ALA A 619 -7.93 13.58 32.36
CA ALA A 619 -6.86 14.04 33.27
C ALA A 619 -7.14 15.44 33.84
N GLY A 620 -7.89 16.29 33.12
CA GLY A 620 -8.27 17.64 33.56
C GLY A 620 -7.21 18.70 33.37
N GLY A 621 -6.13 18.40 32.65
CA GLY A 621 -5.07 19.37 32.34
C GLY A 621 -5.26 20.13 31.02
N LEU A 622 -6.17 19.64 30.17
CA LEU A 622 -6.56 20.19 28.87
C LEU A 622 -8.07 20.44 28.83
N SER A 623 -8.51 21.22 27.86
CA SER A 623 -9.96 21.26 27.57
C SER A 623 -10.44 19.87 27.12
N PRO A 624 -11.67 19.47 27.52
CA PRO A 624 -12.16 18.11 27.24
C PRO A 624 -12.11 17.71 25.77
N HIS A 625 -12.45 18.61 24.86
CA HIS A 625 -12.41 18.31 23.42
C HIS A 625 -10.98 18.12 22.89
N ALA A 626 -10.01 18.86 23.42
CA ALA A 626 -8.61 18.67 23.04
C ALA A 626 -8.06 17.33 23.56
N GLU A 627 -8.40 16.92 24.79
CA GLU A 627 -7.98 15.64 25.34
C GLU A 627 -8.64 14.46 24.61
N LEU A 628 -9.91 14.58 24.22
CA LEU A 628 -10.68 13.52 23.59
C LEU A 628 -10.36 13.35 22.08
N PHE A 629 -10.34 14.45 21.36
CA PHE A 629 -10.27 14.46 19.88
C PHE A 629 -8.88 14.80 19.32
N GLY A 630 -7.93 15.19 20.17
CA GLY A 630 -6.56 15.48 19.74
C GLY A 630 -5.91 14.25 19.12
N GLU A 631 -5.28 14.43 17.95
CA GLU A 631 -4.65 13.33 17.18
C GLU A 631 -3.14 13.27 17.43
N ASP A 632 -2.72 13.50 18.69
CA ASP A 632 -1.32 13.39 19.11
C ASP A 632 -0.76 12.00 18.79
N GLN A 633 0.50 11.97 18.40
CA GLN A 633 1.21 10.79 17.95
C GLN A 633 1.83 9.97 19.09
N ALA A 634 2.39 8.81 18.80
CA ALA A 634 3.12 7.93 19.73
C ALA A 634 2.28 7.44 20.92
N ARG A 635 1.00 7.18 20.71
CA ARG A 635 0.07 6.78 21.76
C ARG A 635 -0.59 5.44 21.47
N TYR A 636 -0.88 4.70 22.54
CA TYR A 636 -1.63 3.45 22.50
C TYR A 636 -2.68 3.43 23.63
N LEU A 637 -3.84 2.86 23.37
CA LEU A 637 -4.84 2.51 24.36
C LEU A 637 -4.77 1.00 24.58
N ILE A 638 -4.44 0.61 25.81
CA ILE A 638 -4.35 -0.79 26.18
C ILE A 638 -5.35 -1.13 27.27
N ALA A 639 -5.73 -2.39 27.38
CA ALA A 639 -6.59 -2.85 28.46
C ALA A 639 -5.95 -4.05 29.18
N THR A 640 -6.13 -4.10 30.50
CA THR A 640 -5.56 -5.14 31.36
C THR A 640 -6.44 -5.41 32.58
N ASP A 641 -6.38 -6.64 33.11
CA ASP A 641 -7.05 -7.03 34.34
C ASP A 641 -6.34 -6.45 35.58
N ASP A 642 -5.02 -6.23 35.51
CA ASP A 642 -4.21 -5.65 36.57
C ASP A 642 -3.36 -4.49 36.03
N ALA A 643 -3.75 -3.28 36.40
CA ALA A 643 -3.10 -2.07 35.91
C ALA A 643 -1.76 -1.77 36.63
N GLU A 644 -1.61 -2.16 37.88
CA GLU A 644 -0.47 -1.76 38.71
C GLU A 644 0.89 -2.24 38.15
N PRO A 645 1.07 -3.50 37.74
CA PRO A 645 2.33 -3.94 37.13
C PRO A 645 2.69 -3.20 35.85
N VAL A 646 1.69 -2.91 35.02
CA VAL A 646 1.90 -2.19 33.75
C VAL A 646 2.33 -0.74 34.00
N LEU A 647 1.66 -0.05 34.93
CA LEU A 647 2.01 1.33 35.30
C LEU A 647 3.39 1.42 35.97
N ALA A 648 3.73 0.43 36.81
CA ALA A 648 5.05 0.34 37.42
C ALA A 648 6.15 0.09 36.37
N ALA A 649 5.90 -0.80 35.43
CA ALA A 649 6.83 -1.07 34.32
C ALA A 649 7.01 0.17 33.41
N ALA A 650 5.94 0.88 33.10
CA ALA A 650 6.00 2.12 32.31
C ALA A 650 6.85 3.19 33.02
N LYS A 651 6.61 3.38 34.33
CA LYS A 651 7.40 4.31 35.16
C LYS A 651 8.89 3.95 35.14
N ALA A 652 9.20 2.67 35.30
CA ALA A 652 10.58 2.18 35.29
C ALA A 652 11.25 2.38 33.93
N ALA A 653 10.49 2.27 32.85
CA ALA A 653 10.96 2.49 31.46
C ALA A 653 10.98 3.97 31.05
N GLY A 654 10.51 4.89 31.90
CA GLY A 654 10.38 6.31 31.55
C GLY A 654 9.33 6.58 30.47
N VAL A 655 8.33 5.70 30.38
CA VAL A 655 7.22 5.83 29.41
C VAL A 655 6.01 6.45 30.12
N PRO A 656 5.45 7.56 29.61
CA PRO A 656 4.22 8.11 30.15
C PRO A 656 3.08 7.12 30.03
N ALA A 657 2.41 6.85 31.15
CA ALA A 657 1.25 5.96 31.18
C ALA A 657 0.31 6.36 32.32
N ARG A 658 -0.99 6.32 32.05
CA ARG A 658 -2.01 6.58 33.06
C ARG A 658 -3.27 5.73 32.82
N ALA A 659 -3.93 5.31 33.89
CA ALA A 659 -5.26 4.78 33.79
C ALA A 659 -6.22 5.87 33.32
N VAL A 660 -7.03 5.56 32.30
CA VAL A 660 -7.94 6.52 31.64
C VAL A 660 -9.39 6.06 31.66
N GLY A 661 -9.68 4.85 32.19
CA GLY A 661 -11.04 4.38 32.24
C GLY A 661 -11.18 2.91 32.58
N GLN A 662 -12.40 2.44 32.48
CA GLN A 662 -12.81 1.06 32.76
C GLN A 662 -13.68 0.53 31.64
N ALA A 663 -13.47 -0.74 31.31
CA ALA A 663 -14.35 -1.47 30.40
C ALA A 663 -15.53 -2.08 31.18
N GLY A 664 -16.73 -1.95 30.64
CA GLY A 664 -17.94 -2.53 31.21
C GLY A 664 -19.20 -1.77 30.85
N GLY A 665 -20.34 -2.43 31.06
CA GLY A 665 -21.64 -1.87 30.69
C GLY A 665 -21.91 -1.88 29.18
N GLU A 666 -22.86 -1.06 28.76
CA GLU A 666 -23.38 -1.02 27.38
C GLU A 666 -23.26 0.38 26.74
N ALA A 667 -22.42 1.25 27.32
CA ALA A 667 -22.25 2.61 26.86
C ALA A 667 -20.79 2.99 26.68
N LEU A 668 -20.54 3.86 25.70
CA LEU A 668 -19.32 4.68 25.62
C LEU A 668 -19.62 5.97 26.40
N ALA A 669 -18.89 6.21 27.45
CA ALA A 669 -19.11 7.35 28.34
C ALA A 669 -17.81 8.06 28.69
N VAL A 670 -17.93 9.36 28.97
CA VAL A 670 -16.86 10.16 29.59
C VAL A 670 -17.47 10.77 30.86
N GLU A 671 -16.84 10.51 32.01
CA GLU A 671 -17.34 10.92 33.31
C GLU A 671 -17.63 12.42 33.37
N GLY A 672 -18.85 12.77 33.77
CA GLY A 672 -19.31 14.16 33.90
C GLY A 672 -19.54 14.89 32.58
N LEU A 673 -19.41 14.23 31.41
CA LEU A 673 -19.51 14.88 30.10
C LEU A 673 -20.65 14.30 29.25
N PHE A 674 -20.65 13.01 28.98
CA PHE A 674 -21.72 12.35 28.20
C PHE A 674 -21.75 10.83 28.44
N SER A 675 -22.85 10.21 28.01
CA SER A 675 -22.98 8.75 27.92
C SER A 675 -23.79 8.41 26.66
N LEU A 676 -23.27 7.52 25.83
CA LEU A 676 -23.81 7.12 24.55
C LEU A 676 -23.93 5.59 24.48
N GLN A 677 -25.13 5.07 24.24
CA GLN A 677 -25.33 3.62 24.11
C GLN A 677 -24.53 3.07 22.90
N ILE A 678 -23.82 1.94 23.09
CA ILE A 678 -23.09 1.28 22.00
C ILE A 678 -24.04 0.93 20.85
N SER A 679 -25.26 0.52 21.14
CA SER A 679 -26.25 0.20 20.09
C SER A 679 -26.59 1.39 19.20
N GLN A 680 -26.68 2.58 19.78
CA GLN A 680 -26.90 3.83 19.03
C GLN A 680 -25.67 4.20 18.21
N LEU A 681 -24.48 4.12 18.79
CA LEU A 681 -23.22 4.38 18.11
C LEU A 681 -23.00 3.41 16.96
N ARG A 682 -23.25 2.10 17.20
CA ARG A 682 -23.16 1.05 16.19
C ARG A 682 -24.09 1.29 15.00
N ALA A 683 -25.34 1.67 15.27
CA ALA A 683 -26.29 1.97 14.20
C ALA A 683 -25.81 3.10 13.29
N ALA A 684 -25.18 4.13 13.84
CA ALA A 684 -24.58 5.21 13.05
C ALA A 684 -23.31 4.77 12.31
N TYR A 685 -22.41 4.10 13.02
CA TYR A 685 -21.13 3.62 12.50
C TYR A 685 -21.29 2.61 11.35
N GLU A 686 -22.14 1.60 11.52
CA GLU A 686 -22.37 0.55 10.50
C GLU A 686 -23.39 0.98 9.44
N GLY A 687 -24.22 1.98 9.71
CA GLY A 687 -25.32 2.37 8.84
C GLY A 687 -24.92 3.25 7.66
N TRP A 688 -23.85 4.01 7.78
CA TRP A 688 -23.48 5.02 6.76
C TRP A 688 -23.19 4.39 5.39
N MET A 689 -22.24 3.45 5.31
CA MET A 689 -21.79 2.89 4.03
C MET A 689 -22.88 2.11 3.29
N PRO A 690 -23.65 1.22 3.93
CA PRO A 690 -24.78 0.56 3.27
C PRO A 690 -25.85 1.55 2.77
N ALA A 691 -26.18 2.57 3.55
CA ALA A 691 -27.15 3.60 3.13
C ALA A 691 -26.61 4.43 1.94
N TYR A 692 -25.33 4.72 1.93
CA TYR A 692 -24.68 5.41 0.81
C TYR A 692 -24.68 4.56 -0.45
N MET A 693 -24.40 3.26 -0.35
CA MET A 693 -24.30 2.36 -1.50
C MET A 693 -25.64 1.78 -1.98
N ALA A 694 -26.73 1.89 -1.19
CA ALA A 694 -28.09 1.50 -1.60
C ALA A 694 -28.63 2.42 -2.75
#